data_42ea4bfde7bf5c8c3d045c13cb8fc435
#
_entry.id   42ea4bfde7bf5c8c3d045c13cb8fc435
#
_cell.length_a   1.000
_cell.length_b   1.000
_cell.length_c   1.000
_cell.angle_alpha   90.00
_cell.angle_beta   90.00
_cell.angle_gamma   90.00
#
_symmetry.space_group_name_H-M   'P 1'
#
loop_
_entity.id
_entity.type
_entity.pdbx_description
1 polymer ?
#
loop_
_entity_poly.entity_id
_entity_poly.type
_entity_poly.pdbx_seq_one_letter_code
_entity_poly.pdbx_strand_id
1 'polypeptide(L)'
;MLRAWLFLLRRDSYEKRETICRFGSSSRVNNFGGVTLRAADTVLDTVYVNADRDGEVVAAPGGLVNETAKLGILGNQSVMDIPYTEMSMTQKTLEKFDDPSQPIANVLMNNPSIRTSTTSPMYTDFSMRGINMNGNHMMLNGVPSLFYQFNGPISHYIDRIDITSGPNAGVNGVSMSNNGTNSGATPAPGTINVVTKRAGSEPVTKFTETFSGRSNFGEFIDVARRAGKDNEWGIRVMGEYMEGGLALKGAEKNEKNIFVNLDRKGKTSNTNFFVGHFDLRVNEGQRWFTYGGKSSELPSAPDSNIPYDFKGTTKWMHGWMYTFNHEKAINDHVTWFTNIGHSARSGNKYNSSSALKFDEKGNFISSNVSNAQNEIGTNSYFQTGLKTKFETGAVKHQATLAIDRSWAKYWNASHNSAKGTIGGNLYTGTEYTNSFVIPTLLTAKLSWDEVNTGVTIADSLSYGKWDVLLAASHKHENFTNVQKGEKFQNDNWLPTYGITYKPNENMAIYASQTESFSRGAVVNDPKYDNNGDTLDPSTSKQREVGVKYKFKNLVTTLSYFDIKTESILDTDLGNGMYHRAANGKDNYKGWEWTINGKPADKWTVTGGLLYMNGKREKTKDGANDGWYINGASKWSTVVGAVYEPNDKWSVIGRLTWVGDAHIDNSNPASPTKSTRIPAYTVLDLGFDYKTSIADVPVTFKAMCYNALNKDYWMGRGSSTTFGLSMPRTWMLSASMSF
;
A
#
# COMPACT_ATOMS: atom_id res chain seq x y z
N MET A 1 18.19 -28.93 12.15
CA MET A 1 18.23 -28.60 10.73
C MET A 1 19.61 -28.14 10.24
N LEU A 2 20.36 -27.30 10.94
CA LEU A 2 21.72 -26.90 10.55
C LEU A 2 22.70 -28.09 10.29
N ARG A 3 22.58 -29.19 11.02
CA ARG A 3 23.43 -30.41 10.83
C ARG A 3 23.08 -31.21 9.56
N ALA A 4 21.87 -31.17 9.09
CA ALA A 4 21.46 -31.85 7.85
C ALA A 4 21.87 -31.07 6.61
N TRP A 5 21.94 -29.75 6.70
CA TRP A 5 22.34 -28.86 5.60
C TRP A 5 23.86 -28.86 5.34
N LEU A 6 24.65 -28.96 6.40
CA LEU A 6 26.10 -29.14 6.27
C LEU A 6 26.49 -30.51 5.64
N PHE A 7 25.59 -31.50 5.69
CA PHE A 7 25.81 -32.81 5.07
C PHE A 7 25.54 -32.80 3.56
N LEU A 8 24.64 -31.95 3.09
CA LEU A 8 24.34 -31.77 1.65
C LEU A 8 25.44 -30.98 0.93
N LEU A 9 26.00 -29.95 1.58
CA LEU A 9 27.12 -29.19 1.01
C LEU A 9 28.44 -29.97 0.91
N ARG A 10 28.62 -31.06 1.68
CA ARG A 10 29.79 -31.90 1.60
C ARG A 10 29.75 -32.97 0.49
N ARG A 11 28.60 -33.17 -0.14
CA ARG A 11 28.43 -34.24 -1.16
C ARG A 11 28.72 -33.77 -2.58
N ASP A 12 28.67 -32.47 -2.86
CA ASP A 12 28.91 -31.95 -4.23
C ASP A 12 30.36 -31.54 -4.53
N SER A 13 31.26 -31.66 -3.55
CA SER A 13 32.68 -31.32 -3.73
C SER A 13 33.59 -32.49 -4.17
N TYR A 14 33.06 -33.68 -4.42
CA TYR A 14 33.88 -34.86 -4.73
C TYR A 14 33.79 -35.42 -6.15
N GLU A 15 33.01 -34.84 -7.04
CA GLU A 15 32.95 -35.30 -8.45
C GLU A 15 33.11 -34.16 -9.46
N LYS A 16 34.31 -33.59 -9.58
CA LYS A 16 34.81 -32.95 -10.81
C LYS A 16 36.33 -32.85 -10.81
N ARG A 17 36.94 -33.98 -11.12
CA ARG A 17 38.29 -33.98 -11.74
C ARG A 17 38.23 -34.80 -13.02
N GLU A 18 38.85 -34.20 -14.03
CA GLU A 18 39.20 -34.77 -15.37
C GLU A 18 38.22 -34.41 -16.49
N THR A 19 38.53 -33.38 -17.26
CA THR A 19 38.96 -33.51 -18.66
C THR A 19 39.50 -32.20 -19.15
N ILE A 20 40.82 -32.13 -19.30
CA ILE A 20 41.54 -31.10 -20.08
C ILE A 20 41.57 -31.55 -21.52
N CYS A 21 41.00 -30.78 -22.44
CA CYS A 21 41.36 -30.84 -23.88
C CYS A 21 41.81 -29.47 -24.32
N ARG A 22 43.10 -29.44 -24.70
CA ARG A 22 43.76 -28.31 -25.40
C ARG A 22 43.25 -28.19 -26.82
N PHE A 23 42.93 -26.97 -27.24
CA PHE A 23 43.17 -26.56 -28.63
C PHE A 23 43.76 -25.15 -28.65
N GLY A 24 44.97 -25.07 -29.18
CA GLY A 24 45.65 -23.82 -29.47
C GLY A 24 45.44 -23.42 -30.93
N SER A 25 45.46 -22.14 -31.19
CA SER A 25 46.12 -21.54 -32.37
C SER A 25 46.09 -20.01 -32.25
N SER A 26 47.21 -19.47 -32.13
CA SER A 26 47.92 -18.36 -32.77
C SER A 26 47.10 -17.39 -33.63
N SER A 27 47.19 -16.07 -33.34
CA SER A 27 47.86 -15.13 -34.24
C SER A 27 47.74 -13.64 -33.79
N ARG A 28 48.93 -13.06 -33.73
CA ARG A 28 49.32 -11.70 -34.07
C ARG A 28 48.91 -10.51 -33.19
N VAL A 29 49.94 -10.08 -32.48
CA VAL A 29 50.18 -8.77 -31.91
C VAL A 29 50.20 -7.69 -32.99
N ASN A 30 49.51 -6.59 -32.74
CA ASN A 30 49.95 -5.27 -33.25
C ASN A 30 49.89 -4.27 -32.08
N ASN A 31 51.07 -3.78 -31.77
CA ASN A 31 51.36 -2.69 -30.86
C ASN A 31 50.79 -1.36 -31.39
N PHE A 32 50.04 -0.63 -30.59
CA PHE A 32 50.02 0.82 -30.62
C PHE A 32 49.92 1.38 -29.21
N GLY A 33 50.76 2.31 -28.92
CA GLY A 33 51.06 3.21 -27.85
C GLY A 33 50.21 3.25 -26.60
N GLY A 34 50.87 3.11 -25.46
CA GLY A 34 50.30 3.22 -24.15
C GLY A 34 49.77 4.60 -23.76
N VAL A 35 48.56 4.60 -23.23
CA VAL A 35 48.14 5.55 -22.21
C VAL A 35 47.51 4.69 -21.13
N THR A 36 48.20 4.55 -20.02
CA THR A 36 47.69 3.95 -18.79
C THR A 36 46.70 4.93 -18.17
N LEU A 37 45.43 4.82 -18.53
CA LEU A 37 44.32 5.32 -17.70
C LEU A 37 44.10 4.31 -16.58
N ARG A 38 44.54 4.65 -15.37
CA ARG A 38 44.03 4.02 -14.15
C ARG A 38 42.54 4.33 -14.09
N ALA A 39 41.70 3.33 -14.45
CA ALA A 39 40.30 3.34 -14.07
C ALA A 39 40.28 3.33 -12.53
N ALA A 40 39.77 4.38 -11.94
CA ALA A 40 39.32 4.34 -10.57
C ALA A 40 38.16 3.32 -10.57
N ASP A 41 38.28 2.27 -9.76
CA ASP A 41 37.19 1.35 -9.48
C ASP A 41 36.09 2.13 -8.74
N THR A 42 35.27 2.83 -9.47
CA THR A 42 33.93 3.22 -9.02
C THR A 42 33.10 1.95 -9.10
N VAL A 43 32.93 1.30 -7.96
CA VAL A 43 31.85 0.34 -7.77
C VAL A 43 30.55 1.13 -8.01
N LEU A 44 30.02 1.04 -9.22
CA LEU A 44 28.70 1.55 -9.54
C LEU A 44 27.73 0.81 -8.63
N ASP A 45 26.97 1.55 -7.82
CA ASP A 45 25.77 1.02 -7.17
C ASP A 45 25.01 0.18 -8.19
N THR A 46 24.57 -0.99 -7.80
CA THR A 46 23.85 -1.90 -8.70
C THR A 46 22.61 -1.17 -9.19
N VAL A 47 22.68 -0.60 -10.38
CA VAL A 47 21.54 0.05 -11.04
C VAL A 47 20.64 -1.09 -11.51
N TYR A 48 19.54 -1.30 -10.81
CA TYR A 48 18.49 -2.21 -11.21
C TYR A 48 17.74 -1.60 -12.41
N VAL A 49 18.24 -1.81 -13.61
CA VAL A 49 17.54 -1.42 -14.84
C VAL A 49 16.54 -2.51 -15.19
N ASN A 50 15.29 -2.36 -14.79
CA ASN A 50 14.19 -3.15 -15.30
C ASN A 50 13.58 -2.41 -16.50
N ALA A 51 14.03 -2.71 -17.70
CA ALA A 51 13.42 -2.20 -18.92
C ALA A 51 12.05 -2.88 -19.14
N ASP A 52 11.00 -2.27 -18.63
CA ASP A 52 9.64 -2.51 -19.11
C ASP A 52 9.47 -1.71 -20.42
N ARG A 53 8.74 -2.27 -21.42
CA ARG A 53 8.42 -1.52 -22.66
C ARG A 53 7.49 -0.33 -22.42
N ASP A 54 6.85 -0.26 -21.27
CA ASP A 54 6.12 0.92 -20.79
C ASP A 54 7.04 2.14 -20.52
N GLY A 55 8.33 2.03 -20.79
CA GLY A 55 9.38 2.99 -20.46
C GLY A 55 10.37 2.42 -19.45
N GLU A 56 11.59 2.93 -19.47
CA GLU A 56 12.66 2.53 -18.57
C GLU A 56 12.33 2.95 -17.14
N VAL A 57 12.52 2.06 -16.17
CA VAL A 57 12.44 2.41 -14.75
C VAL A 57 13.81 2.89 -14.30
N VAL A 58 13.92 4.18 -14.01
CA VAL A 58 15.16 4.84 -13.61
C VAL A 58 15.12 5.12 -12.11
N ALA A 59 16.09 4.60 -11.38
CA ALA A 59 16.24 4.91 -9.96
C ALA A 59 16.81 6.31 -9.77
N ALA A 60 16.25 7.06 -8.83
CA ALA A 60 16.83 8.32 -8.38
C ALA A 60 18.18 8.08 -7.66
N PRO A 61 19.07 9.08 -7.60
CA PRO A 61 20.33 8.96 -6.91
C PRO A 61 20.17 8.40 -5.49
N GLY A 62 20.93 7.35 -5.17
CA GLY A 62 20.84 6.61 -3.90
C GLY A 62 19.84 5.46 -3.91
N GLY A 63 18.97 5.36 -4.92
CA GLY A 63 18.18 4.17 -5.20
C GLY A 63 17.01 3.88 -4.25
N LEU A 64 16.61 4.82 -3.37
CA LEU A 64 15.44 4.61 -2.49
C LEU A 64 14.11 4.84 -3.22
N VAL A 65 14.07 5.73 -4.19
CA VAL A 65 12.91 5.96 -5.04
C VAL A 65 13.31 5.94 -6.52
N ASN A 66 12.33 5.79 -7.40
CA ASN A 66 12.54 5.92 -8.84
C ASN A 66 12.22 7.35 -9.31
N GLU A 67 12.84 7.77 -10.40
CA GLU A 67 12.50 8.99 -11.16
C GLU A 67 11.36 8.77 -12.15
N THR A 68 10.86 7.55 -12.23
CA THR A 68 9.72 7.15 -13.05
C THR A 68 8.66 6.47 -12.20
N ALA A 69 7.40 6.66 -12.54
CA ALA A 69 6.27 6.00 -11.91
C ALA A 69 5.25 5.55 -12.95
N LYS A 70 4.42 4.57 -12.64
CA LYS A 70 3.39 4.08 -13.56
C LYS A 70 2.18 5.00 -13.53
N LEU A 71 1.94 5.70 -14.64
CA LEU A 71 0.78 6.56 -14.87
C LEU A 71 -0.38 5.74 -15.47
N GLY A 72 -0.97 4.86 -14.69
CA GLY A 72 -2.12 4.05 -15.07
C GLY A 72 -1.96 3.37 -16.43
N ILE A 73 -2.93 3.61 -17.33
CA ILE A 73 -2.94 3.05 -18.70
C ILE A 73 -1.90 3.66 -19.64
N LEU A 74 -1.31 4.80 -19.28
CA LEU A 74 -0.25 5.45 -20.09
C LEU A 74 1.13 4.82 -19.89
N GLY A 75 1.28 3.90 -18.90
CA GLY A 75 2.54 3.23 -18.63
C GLY A 75 3.49 4.05 -17.75
N ASN A 76 4.79 3.69 -17.75
CA ASN A 76 5.80 4.40 -16.98
C ASN A 76 6.10 5.76 -17.60
N GLN A 77 6.08 6.79 -16.76
CA GLN A 77 6.38 8.17 -17.13
C GLN A 77 7.42 8.74 -16.16
N SER A 78 8.20 9.72 -16.61
CA SER A 78 9.05 10.47 -15.71
C SER A 78 8.18 11.19 -14.67
N VAL A 79 8.57 11.17 -13.40
CA VAL A 79 7.87 11.95 -12.37
C VAL A 79 7.81 13.44 -12.69
N MET A 80 8.74 13.96 -13.52
CA MET A 80 8.75 15.35 -13.98
C MET A 80 7.65 15.67 -15.00
N ASP A 81 7.09 14.65 -15.67
CA ASP A 81 6.07 14.79 -16.71
C ASP A 81 4.65 14.59 -16.14
N ILE A 82 4.54 13.95 -14.99
CA ILE A 82 3.26 13.67 -14.32
C ILE A 82 2.73 14.92 -13.61
N PRO A 83 1.50 15.42 -13.93
CA PRO A 83 0.97 16.66 -13.37
C PRO A 83 0.32 16.52 -11.98
N TYR A 84 0.85 15.66 -11.11
CA TYR A 84 0.46 15.49 -9.71
C TYR A 84 1.57 14.83 -8.89
N THR A 85 1.36 14.71 -7.57
CA THR A 85 2.36 14.14 -6.66
C THR A 85 2.43 12.62 -6.79
N GLU A 86 3.60 12.12 -7.14
CA GLU A 86 3.95 10.71 -7.29
C GLU A 86 5.19 10.35 -6.48
N MET A 87 5.23 9.12 -5.98
CA MET A 87 6.40 8.52 -5.36
C MET A 87 6.49 7.05 -5.72
N SER A 88 7.59 6.62 -6.33
CA SER A 88 7.86 5.21 -6.63
C SER A 88 8.95 4.69 -5.71
N MET A 89 8.59 3.94 -4.67
CA MET A 89 9.52 3.30 -3.73
C MET A 89 10.15 2.07 -4.35
N THR A 90 11.45 1.93 -4.26
CA THR A 90 12.19 0.80 -4.83
C THR A 90 12.26 -0.39 -3.88
N GLN A 91 12.77 -1.52 -4.37
CA GLN A 91 13.13 -2.67 -3.55
C GLN A 91 14.13 -2.27 -2.43
N LYS A 92 15.08 -1.35 -2.70
CA LYS A 92 16.04 -0.85 -1.68
C LYS A 92 15.31 -0.20 -0.50
N THR A 93 14.24 0.55 -0.73
CA THR A 93 13.43 1.13 0.36
C THR A 93 12.77 0.06 1.22
N LEU A 94 12.19 -0.98 0.59
CA LEU A 94 11.66 -2.11 1.35
C LEU A 94 12.78 -2.81 2.14
N GLU A 95 13.89 -3.12 1.51
CA GLU A 95 15.02 -3.78 2.18
C GLU A 95 15.58 -2.96 3.36
N LYS A 96 15.55 -1.63 3.31
CA LYS A 96 16.07 -0.78 4.39
C LYS A 96 15.08 -0.57 5.53
N PHE A 97 13.79 -0.36 5.25
CA PHE A 97 12.82 0.15 6.22
C PHE A 97 11.71 -0.84 6.61
N ASP A 98 11.56 -1.95 5.90
CA ASP A 98 10.51 -2.91 6.18
C ASP A 98 10.87 -3.92 7.27
N ASP A 99 9.84 -4.32 8.04
CA ASP A 99 9.81 -5.49 8.89
C ASP A 99 8.76 -6.45 8.33
N PRO A 100 9.16 -7.58 7.73
CA PRO A 100 8.22 -8.50 7.09
C PRO A 100 7.21 -9.14 8.06
N SER A 101 7.46 -9.07 9.37
CA SER A 101 6.48 -9.50 10.37
C SER A 101 5.29 -8.53 10.49
N GLN A 102 5.42 -7.30 9.97
CA GLN A 102 4.44 -6.22 10.06
C GLN A 102 3.70 -6.02 8.74
N PRO A 103 2.50 -5.40 8.75
CA PRO A 103 1.82 -5.01 7.52
C PRO A 103 2.65 -4.04 6.67
N ILE A 104 2.54 -4.14 5.34
CA ILE A 104 3.22 -3.27 4.37
C ILE A 104 2.99 -1.77 4.62
N ALA A 105 1.93 -1.41 5.32
CA ALA A 105 1.63 -0.03 5.71
C ALA A 105 2.81 0.65 6.43
N ASN A 106 3.65 -0.10 7.15
CA ASN A 106 4.80 0.44 7.86
C ASN A 106 5.88 0.98 6.90
N VAL A 107 6.11 0.36 5.76
CA VAL A 107 7.06 0.88 4.78
C VAL A 107 6.45 2.01 3.95
N LEU A 108 5.14 1.99 3.72
CA LEU A 108 4.44 3.07 3.03
C LEU A 108 4.54 4.41 3.79
N MET A 109 4.76 4.39 5.11
CA MET A 109 4.98 5.59 5.92
C MET A 109 6.24 6.38 5.58
N ASN A 110 7.14 5.90 4.70
CA ASN A 110 8.20 6.73 4.12
C ASN A 110 7.65 7.83 3.19
N ASN A 111 6.39 7.75 2.79
CA ASN A 111 5.66 8.84 2.15
C ASN A 111 5.03 9.75 3.23
N PRO A 112 5.23 11.09 3.20
CA PRO A 112 4.70 12.00 4.23
C PRO A 112 3.18 12.05 4.29
N SER A 113 2.49 11.68 3.23
CA SER A 113 1.02 11.67 3.14
C SER A 113 0.37 10.41 3.73
N ILE A 114 1.16 9.35 3.98
CA ILE A 114 0.65 8.06 4.43
C ILE A 114 0.94 7.86 5.92
N ARG A 115 -0.08 7.47 6.68
CA ARG A 115 0.05 7.10 8.10
C ARG A 115 -0.72 5.83 8.39
N THR A 116 -0.09 4.91 9.11
CA THR A 116 -0.79 3.73 9.63
C THR A 116 -1.80 4.15 10.67
N SER A 117 -2.92 3.45 10.72
CA SER A 117 -4.04 3.72 11.62
C SER A 117 -4.11 2.73 12.78
N THR A 118 -3.37 1.62 12.67
CA THR A 118 -3.38 0.55 13.66
C THR A 118 -2.06 -0.21 13.63
N THR A 119 -1.71 -0.79 14.76
CA THR A 119 -0.61 -1.75 14.88
C THR A 119 -1.11 -3.20 14.85
N SER A 120 -2.40 -3.40 14.59
CA SER A 120 -2.95 -4.74 14.47
C SER A 120 -2.33 -5.48 13.29
N PRO A 121 -1.72 -6.64 13.49
CA PRO A 121 -1.15 -7.44 12.41
C PRO A 121 -2.21 -8.06 11.49
N MET A 122 -3.49 -7.93 11.85
CA MET A 122 -4.63 -8.43 11.06
C MET A 122 -5.00 -7.52 9.89
N TYR A 123 -4.60 -6.23 9.92
CA TYR A 123 -5.13 -5.23 9.00
C TYR A 123 -4.03 -4.51 8.24
N THR A 124 -4.20 -4.39 6.94
CA THR A 124 -3.50 -3.39 6.14
C THR A 124 -4.38 -2.14 6.06
N ASP A 125 -4.29 -1.30 7.09
CA ASP A 125 -5.14 -0.11 7.26
C ASP A 125 -4.26 1.13 7.50
N PHE A 126 -4.49 2.19 6.73
CA PHE A 126 -3.72 3.42 6.77
C PHE A 126 -4.58 4.59 6.25
N SER A 127 -4.07 5.80 6.33
CA SER A 127 -4.67 6.97 5.71
C SER A 127 -3.70 7.60 4.71
N MET A 128 -4.23 8.20 3.65
CA MET A 128 -3.50 9.03 2.70
C MET A 128 -4.14 10.41 2.66
N ARG A 129 -3.36 11.48 2.86
CA ARG A 129 -3.87 12.86 2.99
C ARG A 129 -5.07 12.95 3.96
N GLY A 130 -5.02 12.20 5.09
CA GLY A 130 -6.05 12.17 6.13
C GLY A 130 -7.31 11.36 5.82
N ILE A 131 -7.44 10.78 4.63
CA ILE A 131 -8.58 9.94 4.22
C ILE A 131 -8.19 8.47 4.41
N ASN A 132 -9.08 7.67 5.03
CA ASN A 132 -8.83 6.26 5.29
C ASN A 132 -8.68 5.45 3.99
N MET A 133 -7.74 4.51 4.01
CA MET A 133 -7.42 3.59 2.93
C MET A 133 -6.98 2.24 3.51
N ASN A 134 -7.12 1.17 2.74
CA ASN A 134 -6.68 -0.17 3.17
C ASN A 134 -6.26 -1.03 1.96
N GLY A 135 -5.91 -2.30 2.22
CA GLY A 135 -5.48 -3.22 1.17
C GLY A 135 -6.43 -3.35 -0.02
N ASN A 136 -7.74 -3.17 0.16
CA ASN A 136 -8.70 -3.24 -0.95
C ASN A 136 -8.47 -2.19 -2.05
N HIS A 137 -7.82 -1.07 -1.71
CA HIS A 137 -7.55 0.03 -2.64
C HIS A 137 -6.21 -0.11 -3.36
N MET A 138 -5.47 -1.20 -3.09
CA MET A 138 -4.16 -1.45 -3.70
C MET A 138 -4.28 -2.26 -4.98
N MET A 139 -3.37 -2.02 -5.91
CA MET A 139 -3.28 -2.71 -7.19
C MET A 139 -2.06 -3.65 -7.19
N LEU A 140 -2.14 -4.72 -7.97
CA LEU A 140 -1.03 -5.65 -8.23
C LEU A 140 -0.72 -5.67 -9.73
N ASN A 141 0.49 -5.25 -10.12
CA ASN A 141 0.91 -5.16 -11.53
C ASN A 141 -0.06 -4.35 -12.41
N GLY A 142 -0.68 -3.30 -11.86
CA GLY A 142 -1.69 -2.49 -12.54
C GLY A 142 -3.09 -3.11 -12.58
N VAL A 143 -3.32 -4.24 -11.92
CA VAL A 143 -4.64 -4.87 -11.80
C VAL A 143 -5.27 -4.50 -10.44
N PRO A 144 -6.45 -3.87 -10.42
CA PRO A 144 -7.11 -3.46 -9.19
C PRO A 144 -7.75 -4.62 -8.43
N SER A 145 -8.02 -4.41 -7.15
CA SER A 145 -8.91 -5.22 -6.29
C SER A 145 -8.51 -6.68 -6.06
N LEU A 146 -7.21 -6.99 -6.18
CA LEU A 146 -6.72 -8.34 -5.89
C LEU A 146 -6.36 -8.55 -4.42
N PHE A 147 -6.10 -7.46 -3.68
CA PHE A 147 -5.83 -7.50 -2.25
C PHE A 147 -7.10 -7.33 -1.41
N TYR A 148 -6.95 -7.55 -0.12
CA TYR A 148 -8.00 -7.41 0.87
C TYR A 148 -7.45 -6.74 2.14
N GLN A 149 -8.31 -6.13 2.94
CA GLN A 149 -7.87 -5.45 4.17
C GLN A 149 -7.12 -6.34 5.16
N PHE A 150 -7.37 -7.66 5.14
CA PHE A 150 -6.70 -8.66 5.98
C PHE A 150 -5.59 -9.42 5.26
N ASN A 151 -5.39 -9.15 3.99
CA ASN A 151 -4.36 -9.74 3.17
C ASN A 151 -3.84 -8.68 2.21
N GLY A 152 -3.00 -7.82 2.73
CA GLY A 152 -2.26 -6.84 1.95
C GLY A 152 -1.08 -7.47 1.22
N PRO A 153 -0.34 -6.66 0.44
CA PRO A 153 0.88 -7.12 -0.21
C PRO A 153 1.95 -7.46 0.81
N ILE A 154 2.82 -8.40 0.43
CA ILE A 154 3.94 -8.89 1.22
C ILE A 154 5.22 -8.37 0.59
N SER A 155 6.10 -7.74 1.36
CA SER A 155 7.32 -7.07 0.85
C SER A 155 8.26 -8.00 0.09
N HIS A 156 8.26 -9.29 0.41
CA HIS A 156 9.19 -10.26 -0.15
C HIS A 156 9.12 -10.41 -1.68
N TYR A 157 7.92 -10.35 -2.29
CA TYR A 157 7.76 -10.45 -3.75
C TYR A 157 7.75 -9.09 -4.48
N ILE A 158 7.86 -7.99 -3.74
CA ILE A 158 7.72 -6.64 -4.30
C ILE A 158 9.04 -6.13 -4.87
N ASP A 159 9.01 -5.66 -6.11
CA ASP A 159 10.09 -4.94 -6.77
C ASP A 159 10.02 -3.43 -6.48
N ARG A 160 8.83 -2.84 -6.63
CA ARG A 160 8.57 -1.44 -6.34
C ARG A 160 7.10 -1.19 -5.96
N ILE A 161 6.86 -0.04 -5.35
CA ILE A 161 5.53 0.45 -5.02
C ILE A 161 5.37 1.85 -5.59
N ASP A 162 4.47 2.00 -6.57
CA ASP A 162 4.11 3.28 -7.16
C ASP A 162 2.93 3.87 -6.39
N ILE A 163 3.07 5.09 -5.87
CA ILE A 163 2.11 5.79 -5.02
C ILE A 163 1.70 7.09 -5.68
N THR A 164 0.43 7.21 -6.04
CA THR A 164 -0.19 8.45 -6.49
C THR A 164 -0.95 9.07 -5.33
N SER A 165 -0.58 10.26 -4.91
CA SER A 165 -1.29 11.00 -3.85
C SER A 165 -2.47 11.77 -4.44
N GLY A 166 -3.67 11.46 -3.96
CA GLY A 166 -4.92 12.06 -4.41
C GLY A 166 -5.74 11.16 -5.34
N PRO A 167 -7.07 11.40 -5.43
CA PRO A 167 -7.99 10.63 -6.26
C PRO A 167 -7.60 10.74 -7.75
N ASN A 168 -7.51 9.62 -8.47
CA ASN A 168 -7.04 9.59 -9.87
C ASN A 168 -7.61 8.41 -10.68
N ALA A 169 -8.84 8.04 -10.39
CA ALA A 169 -9.48 6.90 -11.03
C ALA A 169 -9.65 7.04 -12.55
N GLY A 170 -9.62 8.28 -13.07
CA GLY A 170 -9.72 8.54 -14.50
C GLY A 170 -8.56 8.00 -15.34
N VAL A 171 -7.38 7.79 -14.75
CA VAL A 171 -6.20 7.23 -15.41
C VAL A 171 -5.81 5.87 -14.85
N ASN A 172 -5.86 5.71 -13.53
CA ASN A 172 -5.42 4.48 -12.86
C ASN A 172 -6.51 3.41 -12.72
N GLY A 173 -7.74 3.73 -13.11
CA GLY A 173 -8.89 2.86 -12.93
C GLY A 173 -9.49 3.00 -11.52
N VAL A 174 -10.64 2.39 -11.32
CA VAL A 174 -11.34 2.37 -10.04
C VAL A 174 -11.00 1.06 -9.35
N SER A 175 -10.51 1.15 -8.12
CA SER A 175 -10.49 0.00 -7.22
C SER A 175 -11.94 -0.42 -7.00
N MET A 176 -12.25 -1.70 -7.21
CA MET A 176 -13.58 -2.21 -6.86
C MET A 176 -13.77 -2.02 -5.36
N SER A 177 -14.83 -1.33 -5.01
CA SER A 177 -15.14 -1.11 -3.62
C SER A 177 -15.41 -2.45 -2.95
N ASN A 178 -14.62 -2.76 -1.94
CA ASN A 178 -14.99 -3.65 -0.87
C ASN A 178 -15.26 -5.10 -1.17
N ASN A 179 -14.23 -5.80 -1.28
CA ASN A 179 -14.19 -7.21 -1.00
C ASN A 179 -14.61 -7.55 0.44
N GLY A 180 -15.86 -7.25 0.83
CA GLY A 180 -16.41 -7.73 2.07
C GLY A 180 -16.51 -6.77 3.24
N THR A 181 -16.36 -5.49 3.03
CA THR A 181 -16.76 -4.51 4.04
C THR A 181 -17.88 -3.62 3.51
N ASN A 182 -18.84 -3.28 4.35
CA ASN A 182 -19.93 -2.35 4.04
C ASN A 182 -19.45 -0.89 3.86
N SER A 183 -18.14 -0.69 3.74
CA SER A 183 -17.52 0.62 3.71
C SER A 183 -17.31 1.14 2.29
N GLY A 184 -18.20 0.86 1.36
CA GLY A 184 -18.26 1.47 0.04
C GLY A 184 -18.44 2.98 0.02
N ALA A 185 -18.31 3.61 1.17
CA ALA A 185 -18.74 4.98 1.37
C ALA A 185 -17.64 6.03 1.15
N THR A 186 -16.39 5.66 0.96
CA THR A 186 -15.32 6.66 0.82
C THR A 186 -14.57 6.45 -0.48
N PRO A 187 -14.57 7.44 -1.40
CA PRO A 187 -13.76 7.38 -2.62
C PRO A 187 -12.29 7.22 -2.29
N ALA A 188 -11.56 6.43 -3.10
CA ALA A 188 -10.13 6.21 -2.89
C ALA A 188 -9.35 7.54 -2.90
N PRO A 189 -8.56 7.81 -1.85
CA PRO A 189 -7.79 9.07 -1.74
C PRO A 189 -6.52 9.07 -2.59
N GLY A 190 -6.25 8.00 -3.31
CA GLY A 190 -5.08 7.83 -4.16
C GLY A 190 -4.98 6.39 -4.66
N THR A 191 -3.87 6.08 -5.33
CA THR A 191 -3.58 4.73 -5.83
C THR A 191 -2.24 4.25 -5.30
N ILE A 192 -2.18 2.99 -4.91
CA ILE A 192 -0.94 2.29 -4.58
C ILE A 192 -0.86 1.07 -5.49
N ASN A 193 0.12 1.05 -6.40
CA ASN A 193 0.36 -0.06 -7.32
C ASN A 193 1.62 -0.81 -6.89
N VAL A 194 1.45 -2.07 -6.57
CA VAL A 194 2.53 -2.99 -6.22
C VAL A 194 3.00 -3.70 -7.48
N VAL A 195 4.28 -3.62 -7.79
CA VAL A 195 4.89 -4.30 -8.92
C VAL A 195 5.74 -5.46 -8.41
N THR A 196 5.55 -6.63 -9.00
CA THR A 196 6.22 -7.87 -8.55
C THR A 196 7.62 -8.02 -9.13
N LYS A 197 8.52 -8.63 -8.35
CA LYS A 197 9.87 -8.99 -8.79
C LYS A 197 9.82 -9.94 -9.99
N ARG A 198 10.66 -9.67 -10.99
CA ARG A 198 10.91 -10.54 -12.16
C ARG A 198 12.35 -11.04 -12.17
N ALA A 199 12.66 -11.98 -13.03
CA ALA A 199 14.04 -12.38 -13.25
C ALA A 199 14.82 -11.23 -13.91
N GLY A 200 15.93 -10.82 -13.30
CA GLY A 200 16.88 -9.86 -13.84
C GLY A 200 17.82 -10.50 -14.88
N SER A 201 18.82 -9.74 -15.36
CA SER A 201 19.91 -10.27 -16.21
C SER A 201 20.76 -11.27 -15.44
N GLU A 202 21.03 -10.99 -14.18
CA GLU A 202 21.83 -11.82 -13.30
C GLU A 202 20.97 -12.89 -12.61
N PRO A 203 21.50 -14.13 -12.47
CA PRO A 203 20.83 -15.16 -11.71
C PRO A 203 20.78 -14.79 -10.21
N VAL A 204 19.66 -15.09 -9.57
CA VAL A 204 19.49 -14.90 -8.12
C VAL A 204 19.28 -16.27 -7.48
N THR A 205 20.01 -16.54 -6.39
CA THR A 205 19.69 -17.56 -5.41
C THR A 205 19.96 -16.95 -4.04
N LYS A 206 18.91 -16.55 -3.35
CA LYS A 206 19.00 -15.86 -2.07
C LYS A 206 18.19 -16.60 -1.02
N PHE A 207 18.79 -16.82 0.13
CA PHE A 207 18.11 -17.31 1.31
C PHE A 207 18.22 -16.24 2.41
N THR A 208 17.15 -15.98 3.12
CA THR A 208 17.13 -14.99 4.20
C THR A 208 16.42 -15.58 5.41
N GLU A 209 17.06 -15.51 6.56
CA GLU A 209 16.43 -15.74 7.85
C GLU A 209 16.19 -14.42 8.56
N THR A 210 15.04 -14.31 9.23
CA THR A 210 14.67 -13.15 10.04
C THR A 210 14.23 -13.57 11.42
N PHE A 211 14.50 -12.71 12.38
CA PHE A 211 13.93 -12.78 13.72
C PHE A 211 13.36 -11.42 14.06
N SER A 212 12.09 -11.34 14.44
CA SER A 212 11.44 -10.07 14.78
C SER A 212 10.53 -10.20 16.00
N GLY A 213 10.32 -9.09 16.66
CA GLY A 213 9.42 -9.00 17.81
C GLY A 213 9.89 -9.82 19.01
N ARG A 214 9.02 -10.69 19.52
CA ARG A 214 9.31 -11.51 20.70
C ARG A 214 9.92 -12.86 20.34
N SER A 215 9.42 -13.50 19.29
CA SER A 215 9.86 -14.82 18.83
C SER A 215 9.38 -15.17 17.42
N ASN A 216 9.18 -14.17 16.57
CA ASN A 216 8.75 -14.41 15.19
C ASN A 216 9.97 -14.71 14.32
N PHE A 217 10.01 -15.91 13.75
CA PHE A 217 11.02 -16.37 12.81
C PHE A 217 10.44 -16.38 11.40
N GLY A 218 11.24 -15.93 10.44
CA GLY A 218 10.92 -15.97 9.02
C GLY A 218 12.05 -16.56 8.20
N GLU A 219 11.70 -17.43 7.27
CA GLU A 219 12.61 -18.02 6.28
C GLU A 219 12.11 -17.64 4.88
N PHE A 220 12.99 -17.08 4.05
CA PHE A 220 12.65 -16.58 2.72
C PHE A 220 13.60 -17.14 1.67
N ILE A 221 13.06 -17.65 0.58
CA ILE A 221 13.82 -18.15 -0.57
C ILE A 221 13.45 -17.30 -1.78
N ASP A 222 14.45 -16.89 -2.56
CA ASP A 222 14.29 -16.14 -3.78
C ASP A 222 15.24 -16.69 -4.85
N VAL A 223 14.68 -17.31 -5.89
CA VAL A 223 15.43 -17.93 -6.98
C VAL A 223 14.95 -17.37 -8.30
N ALA A 224 15.87 -16.80 -9.07
CA ALA A 224 15.56 -16.26 -10.40
C ALA A 224 16.58 -16.71 -11.44
N ARG A 225 16.09 -17.06 -12.62
CA ARG A 225 16.90 -17.48 -13.78
C ARG A 225 16.28 -16.97 -15.09
N ARG A 226 17.16 -16.71 -16.06
CA ARG A 226 16.74 -16.45 -17.43
C ARG A 226 17.31 -17.49 -18.38
N ALA A 227 16.57 -17.78 -19.43
CA ALA A 227 16.94 -18.78 -20.44
C ALA A 227 16.36 -18.41 -21.83
N GLY A 228 16.68 -19.21 -22.82
CA GLY A 228 16.25 -19.01 -24.22
C GLY A 228 17.26 -18.20 -25.01
N LYS A 229 16.98 -18.04 -26.33
CA LYS A 229 17.77 -17.19 -27.18
C LYS A 229 17.64 -15.75 -26.72
N ASP A 230 18.73 -15.05 -26.48
CA ASP A 230 18.77 -13.68 -25.99
C ASP A 230 18.22 -13.52 -24.53
N ASN A 231 18.21 -14.60 -23.72
CA ASN A 231 17.67 -14.61 -22.35
C ASN A 231 16.22 -14.08 -22.27
N GLU A 232 15.41 -14.36 -23.25
CA GLU A 232 14.06 -13.81 -23.37
C GLU A 232 13.09 -14.31 -22.30
N TRP A 233 13.24 -15.55 -21.82
CA TRP A 233 12.39 -16.14 -20.80
C TRP A 233 13.00 -15.99 -19.40
N GLY A 234 12.21 -15.49 -18.47
CA GLY A 234 12.57 -15.36 -17.08
C GLY A 234 11.61 -16.11 -16.17
N ILE A 235 12.15 -16.79 -15.17
CA ILE A 235 11.38 -17.37 -14.07
C ILE A 235 11.95 -16.91 -12.73
N ARG A 236 11.08 -16.51 -11.81
CA ARG A 236 11.43 -16.21 -10.43
C ARG A 236 10.47 -16.93 -9.49
N VAL A 237 11.00 -17.67 -8.54
CA VAL A 237 10.25 -18.40 -7.52
C VAL A 237 10.66 -17.85 -6.17
N MET A 238 9.68 -17.46 -5.38
CA MET A 238 9.88 -16.91 -4.03
C MET A 238 9.00 -17.70 -3.05
N GLY A 239 9.60 -18.16 -1.96
CA GLY A 239 8.93 -18.86 -0.88
C GLY A 239 9.10 -18.13 0.43
N GLU A 240 8.09 -18.21 1.27
CA GLU A 240 8.09 -17.58 2.60
C GLU A 240 7.44 -18.50 3.64
N TYR A 241 8.13 -18.66 4.73
CA TYR A 241 7.60 -19.25 5.95
C TYR A 241 7.88 -18.32 7.12
N MET A 242 6.85 -18.00 7.89
CA MET A 242 6.99 -17.14 9.06
C MET A 242 6.12 -17.66 10.21
N GLU A 243 6.66 -17.72 11.41
CA GLU A 243 5.95 -18.22 12.58
C GLU A 243 6.44 -17.58 13.87
N GLY A 244 5.52 -17.31 14.80
CA GLY A 244 5.81 -16.97 16.18
C GLY A 244 5.24 -15.65 16.68
N GLY A 245 5.67 -15.29 17.90
CA GLY A 245 5.17 -14.13 18.64
C GLY A 245 5.67 -12.80 18.08
N LEU A 246 4.73 -11.92 17.77
CA LEU A 246 4.99 -10.57 17.30
C LEU A 246 5.45 -9.62 18.42
N ALA A 247 5.76 -8.38 18.09
CA ALA A 247 6.12 -7.36 19.08
C ALA A 247 4.99 -7.11 20.11
N LEU A 248 3.74 -7.13 19.66
CA LEU A 248 2.58 -7.05 20.55
C LEU A 248 2.47 -8.30 21.41
N LYS A 249 2.42 -8.14 22.72
CA LYS A 249 2.30 -9.27 23.66
C LYS A 249 0.99 -10.04 23.42
N GLY A 250 1.11 -11.36 23.27
CA GLY A 250 -0.01 -12.25 22.97
C GLY A 250 -0.29 -12.44 21.48
N ALA A 251 0.13 -11.49 20.63
CA ALA A 251 -0.08 -11.61 19.20
C ALA A 251 0.93 -12.58 18.55
N GLU A 252 0.42 -13.47 17.70
CA GLU A 252 1.21 -14.43 16.93
C GLU A 252 0.83 -14.36 15.46
N LYS A 253 1.79 -14.62 14.59
CA LYS A 253 1.61 -14.67 13.14
C LYS A 253 2.20 -15.96 12.59
N ASN A 254 1.45 -16.60 11.69
CA ASN A 254 1.93 -17.74 10.91
C ASN A 254 1.59 -17.47 9.45
N GLU A 255 2.59 -17.48 8.58
CA GLU A 255 2.47 -17.30 7.13
C GLU A 255 3.20 -18.39 6.37
N LYS A 256 2.57 -18.83 5.27
CA LYS A 256 3.12 -19.81 4.33
C LYS A 256 2.75 -19.38 2.93
N ASN A 257 3.71 -18.81 2.22
CA ASN A 257 3.46 -18.19 0.94
C ASN A 257 4.39 -18.76 -0.13
N ILE A 258 3.89 -18.85 -1.35
CA ILE A 258 4.69 -19.15 -2.54
C ILE A 258 4.27 -18.25 -3.68
N PHE A 259 5.23 -17.68 -4.38
CA PHE A 259 5.04 -16.78 -5.50
C PHE A 259 5.90 -17.21 -6.68
N VAL A 260 5.32 -17.20 -7.87
CA VAL A 260 6.03 -17.50 -9.11
C VAL A 260 5.75 -16.38 -10.09
N ASN A 261 6.80 -15.86 -10.68
CA ASN A 261 6.75 -14.92 -11.77
C ASN A 261 7.41 -15.53 -13.01
N LEU A 262 6.68 -15.62 -14.11
CA LEU A 262 7.15 -16.06 -15.39
C LEU A 262 7.05 -14.88 -16.37
N ASP A 263 8.16 -14.46 -16.96
CA ASP A 263 8.16 -13.36 -17.92
C ASP A 263 8.85 -13.73 -19.23
N ARG A 264 8.42 -13.07 -20.29
CA ARG A 264 9.08 -13.12 -21.59
C ARG A 264 9.33 -11.70 -22.11
N LYS A 265 10.60 -11.38 -22.37
CA LYS A 265 11.06 -10.13 -22.98
C LYS A 265 11.41 -10.37 -24.45
N GLY A 266 10.43 -10.25 -25.32
CA GLY A 266 10.65 -10.40 -26.79
C GLY A 266 10.94 -9.06 -27.47
N LYS A 267 11.39 -9.09 -28.75
CA LYS A 267 11.71 -7.87 -29.53
C LYS A 267 10.51 -6.92 -29.69
N THR A 268 9.32 -7.49 -29.90
CA THR A 268 8.07 -6.73 -30.12
C THR A 268 6.99 -6.98 -29.06
N SER A 269 7.27 -7.82 -28.07
CA SER A 269 6.29 -8.14 -27.02
C SER A 269 6.95 -8.33 -25.66
N ASN A 270 6.23 -7.97 -24.62
CA ASN A 270 6.56 -8.21 -23.23
C ASN A 270 5.37 -8.91 -22.56
N THR A 271 5.64 -10.02 -21.90
CA THR A 271 4.60 -10.80 -21.21
C THR A 271 5.06 -11.06 -19.79
N ASN A 272 4.15 -10.92 -18.84
CA ASN A 272 4.40 -11.24 -17.44
C ASN A 272 3.22 -12.03 -16.91
N PHE A 273 3.48 -13.15 -16.29
CA PHE A 273 2.50 -13.94 -15.54
C PHE A 273 3.00 -14.11 -14.12
N PHE A 274 2.21 -13.65 -13.18
CA PHE A 274 2.47 -13.81 -11.74
C PHE A 274 1.37 -14.64 -11.12
N VAL A 275 1.73 -15.61 -10.29
CA VAL A 275 0.82 -16.38 -9.45
C VAL A 275 1.36 -16.43 -8.04
N GLY A 276 0.48 -16.23 -7.05
CA GLY A 276 0.79 -16.33 -5.64
C GLY A 276 -0.26 -17.13 -4.89
N HIS A 277 0.21 -18.00 -4.01
CA HIS A 277 -0.60 -18.59 -2.95
C HIS A 277 -0.17 -17.99 -1.63
N PHE A 278 -1.14 -17.60 -0.83
CA PHE A 278 -0.92 -17.10 0.52
C PHE A 278 -1.75 -17.89 1.52
N ASP A 279 -1.19 -18.09 2.70
CA ASP A 279 -1.86 -18.64 3.88
C ASP A 279 -1.37 -17.84 5.08
N LEU A 280 -2.26 -17.03 5.65
CA LEU A 280 -2.01 -16.13 6.76
C LEU A 280 -2.91 -16.45 7.92
N ARG A 281 -2.33 -16.72 9.08
CA ARG A 281 -3.03 -16.81 10.35
C ARG A 281 -2.44 -15.84 11.35
N VAL A 282 -3.31 -15.05 11.97
CA VAL A 282 -2.95 -14.13 13.07
C VAL A 282 -3.82 -14.47 14.27
N ASN A 283 -3.20 -14.67 15.41
CA ASN A 283 -3.87 -14.83 16.68
C ASN A 283 -3.67 -13.55 17.48
N GLU A 284 -4.75 -13.04 18.07
CA GLU A 284 -4.75 -11.83 18.89
C GLU A 284 -4.18 -10.59 18.15
N GLY A 285 -3.86 -9.51 18.84
CA GLY A 285 -3.25 -8.31 18.25
C GLY A 285 -4.24 -7.28 17.69
N GLN A 286 -5.54 -7.41 17.93
CA GLN A 286 -6.51 -6.39 17.52
C GLN A 286 -6.56 -5.25 18.53
N ARG A 287 -6.23 -4.00 18.09
CA ARG A 287 -6.14 -2.82 18.96
C ARG A 287 -6.86 -1.61 18.37
N TRP A 288 -8.17 -1.66 18.40
CA TRP A 288 -9.01 -0.50 18.11
C TRP A 288 -9.61 0.03 19.41
N PHE A 289 -9.54 1.34 19.58
CA PHE A 289 -10.07 2.06 20.72
C PHE A 289 -11.07 3.11 20.27
N THR A 290 -12.01 3.42 21.18
CA THR A 290 -12.92 4.57 21.08
C THR A 290 -12.98 5.25 22.44
N TYR A 291 -13.26 6.55 22.46
CA TYR A 291 -13.34 7.33 23.67
C TYR A 291 -14.79 7.62 24.06
N GLY A 292 -15.09 7.42 25.32
CA GLY A 292 -16.42 7.69 25.92
C GLY A 292 -16.38 8.58 27.15
N GLY A 293 -15.20 9.15 27.46
CA GLY A 293 -15.02 10.09 28.59
C GLY A 293 -15.48 11.51 28.25
N LYS A 294 -15.28 12.44 29.21
CA LYS A 294 -15.73 13.83 29.09
C LYS A 294 -14.59 14.82 28.82
N SER A 295 -13.33 14.36 28.83
CA SER A 295 -12.17 15.24 28.67
C SER A 295 -12.01 15.70 27.22
N SER A 296 -11.47 16.91 27.07
CA SER A 296 -11.06 17.48 25.77
C SER A 296 -9.76 16.88 25.21
N GLU A 297 -9.09 16.03 25.99
CA GLU A 297 -7.86 15.33 25.60
C GLU A 297 -7.95 13.86 26.01
N LEU A 298 -7.40 12.95 25.19
CA LEU A 298 -7.29 11.56 25.57
C LEU A 298 -6.36 11.40 26.79
N PRO A 299 -6.63 10.42 27.66
CA PRO A 299 -5.66 9.99 28.67
C PRO A 299 -4.33 9.63 28.00
N SER A 300 -3.23 9.71 28.76
CA SER A 300 -1.91 9.27 28.30
C SER A 300 -1.98 7.86 27.70
N ALA A 301 -1.26 7.62 26.61
CA ALA A 301 -1.20 6.29 26.03
C ALA A 301 -0.63 5.30 27.05
N PRO A 302 -1.26 4.14 27.25
CA PRO A 302 -0.76 3.11 28.16
C PRO A 302 0.46 2.42 27.55
N ASP A 303 1.16 1.63 28.40
CA ASP A 303 2.24 0.75 27.91
C ASP A 303 1.73 -0.14 26.76
N SER A 304 2.36 -0.01 25.60
CA SER A 304 2.01 -0.76 24.40
C SER A 304 2.26 -2.27 24.51
N ASN A 305 2.88 -2.74 25.60
CA ASN A 305 3.02 -4.16 25.91
C ASN A 305 1.79 -4.76 26.59
N ILE A 306 0.83 -3.97 27.04
CA ILE A 306 -0.38 -4.49 27.68
C ILE A 306 -1.25 -5.21 26.64
N PRO A 307 -1.58 -6.49 26.80
CA PRO A 307 -2.50 -7.20 25.91
C PRO A 307 -3.94 -6.79 26.22
N TYR A 308 -4.69 -6.43 25.18
CA TYR A 308 -6.11 -6.07 25.29
C TYR A 308 -7.03 -7.04 24.59
N ASP A 309 -6.47 -7.98 23.85
CA ASP A 309 -7.25 -8.93 23.09
C ASP A 309 -7.97 -9.93 23.98
N PHE A 310 -9.07 -10.37 23.45
CA PHE A 310 -9.77 -11.52 23.94
C PHE A 310 -8.93 -12.78 23.61
N LYS A 311 -8.61 -13.56 24.61
CA LYS A 311 -7.86 -14.80 24.43
C LYS A 311 -8.60 -15.74 23.48
N GLY A 312 -7.96 -16.15 22.38
CA GLY A 312 -8.54 -17.00 21.34
C GLY A 312 -9.08 -16.22 20.13
N THR A 313 -8.94 -14.87 20.10
CA THR A 313 -9.15 -14.12 18.88
C THR A 313 -8.21 -14.59 17.79
N THR A 314 -8.72 -14.93 16.61
CA THR A 314 -7.92 -15.39 15.49
C THR A 314 -8.52 -14.94 14.16
N LYS A 315 -7.66 -14.70 13.19
CA LYS A 315 -8.00 -14.54 11.79
C LYS A 315 -7.12 -15.47 10.97
N TRP A 316 -7.76 -16.32 10.20
CA TRP A 316 -7.10 -17.14 9.20
C TRP A 316 -7.64 -16.81 7.83
N MET A 317 -6.76 -16.57 6.88
CA MET A 317 -7.11 -16.31 5.49
C MET A 317 -6.09 -16.96 4.55
N HIS A 318 -6.59 -17.62 3.54
CA HIS A 318 -5.76 -18.25 2.51
C HIS A 318 -6.39 -18.07 1.13
N GLY A 319 -5.58 -18.20 0.11
CA GLY A 319 -6.10 -18.09 -1.26
C GLY A 319 -5.04 -18.02 -2.33
N TRP A 320 -5.51 -17.77 -3.53
CA TRP A 320 -4.71 -17.62 -4.72
C TRP A 320 -4.95 -16.26 -5.34
N MET A 321 -3.88 -15.68 -5.92
CA MET A 321 -3.96 -14.50 -6.78
C MET A 321 -3.08 -14.70 -8.01
N TYR A 322 -3.51 -14.16 -9.14
CA TYR A 322 -2.66 -14.11 -10.32
C TYR A 322 -2.92 -12.86 -11.16
N THR A 323 -1.87 -12.44 -11.88
CA THR A 323 -1.95 -11.41 -12.92
C THR A 323 -1.28 -11.90 -14.19
N PHE A 324 -1.85 -11.50 -15.32
CA PHE A 324 -1.26 -11.65 -16.63
C PHE A 324 -1.24 -10.28 -17.29
N ASN A 325 -0.05 -9.82 -17.66
CA ASN A 325 0.15 -8.58 -18.38
C ASN A 325 0.85 -8.89 -19.68
N HIS A 326 0.34 -8.38 -20.78
CA HIS A 326 0.92 -8.56 -22.10
C HIS A 326 0.88 -7.26 -22.88
N GLU A 327 2.00 -6.93 -23.51
CA GLU A 327 2.12 -5.82 -24.45
C GLU A 327 2.78 -6.31 -25.74
N LYS A 328 2.24 -5.84 -26.87
CA LYS A 328 2.78 -6.14 -28.20
C LYS A 328 2.79 -4.90 -29.06
N ALA A 329 3.95 -4.46 -29.49
CA ALA A 329 4.08 -3.50 -30.58
C ALA A 329 3.55 -4.13 -31.87
N ILE A 330 2.49 -3.56 -32.42
CA ILE A 330 1.93 -3.92 -33.74
C ILE A 330 2.81 -3.29 -34.80
N ASN A 331 3.21 -2.04 -34.57
CA ASN A 331 4.20 -1.30 -35.38
C ASN A 331 4.88 -0.25 -34.46
N ASP A 332 5.68 0.64 -35.02
CA ASP A 332 6.43 1.66 -34.25
C ASP A 332 5.55 2.68 -33.56
N HIS A 333 4.29 2.82 -33.97
CA HIS A 333 3.34 3.80 -33.46
C HIS A 333 2.25 3.20 -32.59
N VAL A 334 1.96 1.90 -32.73
CA VAL A 334 0.81 1.26 -32.06
C VAL A 334 1.26 0.06 -31.25
N THR A 335 0.90 0.07 -29.97
CA THR A 335 1.08 -1.06 -29.04
C THR A 335 -0.27 -1.52 -28.53
N TRP A 336 -0.56 -2.80 -28.70
CA TRP A 336 -1.68 -3.45 -28.05
C TRP A 336 -1.25 -3.95 -26.67
N PHE A 337 -2.14 -3.82 -25.69
CA PHE A 337 -1.92 -4.36 -24.37
C PHE A 337 -3.15 -5.06 -23.81
N THR A 338 -2.93 -5.99 -22.88
CA THR A 338 -3.99 -6.64 -22.10
C THR A 338 -3.49 -6.94 -20.68
N ASN A 339 -4.39 -6.74 -19.71
CA ASN A 339 -4.17 -7.02 -18.29
C ASN A 339 -5.31 -7.91 -17.79
N ILE A 340 -4.98 -9.02 -17.15
CA ILE A 340 -5.93 -9.94 -16.55
C ILE A 340 -5.51 -10.18 -15.11
N GLY A 341 -6.47 -10.28 -14.20
CA GLY A 341 -6.20 -10.67 -12.84
C GLY A 341 -7.36 -11.40 -12.21
N HIS A 342 -7.01 -12.23 -11.24
CA HIS A 342 -7.98 -12.92 -10.41
C HIS A 342 -7.43 -13.14 -9.01
N SER A 343 -8.31 -13.05 -8.03
CA SER A 343 -8.04 -13.53 -6.68
C SER A 343 -9.24 -14.30 -6.15
N ALA A 344 -8.94 -15.39 -5.46
CA ALA A 344 -9.92 -16.18 -4.73
C ALA A 344 -9.38 -16.40 -3.33
N ARG A 345 -10.17 -16.04 -2.33
CA ARG A 345 -9.79 -16.18 -0.92
C ARG A 345 -10.90 -16.81 -0.12
N SER A 346 -10.52 -17.50 0.92
CA SER A 346 -11.40 -18.03 1.95
C SER A 346 -10.80 -17.75 3.32
N GLY A 347 -11.63 -17.52 4.32
CA GLY A 347 -11.11 -17.25 5.64
C GLY A 347 -12.13 -17.31 6.74
N ASN A 348 -11.62 -17.53 7.94
CA ASN A 348 -12.37 -17.58 9.17
C ASN A 348 -11.85 -16.50 10.12
N LYS A 349 -12.75 -15.92 10.89
CA LYS A 349 -12.40 -14.94 11.91
C LYS A 349 -13.20 -15.20 13.17
N TYR A 350 -12.51 -15.25 14.28
CA TYR A 350 -13.08 -15.23 15.62
C TYR A 350 -12.56 -14.02 16.36
N ASN A 351 -13.41 -13.11 16.77
CA ASN A 351 -12.98 -11.89 17.43
C ASN A 351 -14.05 -11.29 18.34
N SER A 352 -13.66 -10.29 19.11
CA SER A 352 -14.56 -9.32 19.68
C SER A 352 -15.09 -8.39 18.59
N SER A 353 -16.39 -8.15 18.56
CA SER A 353 -17.03 -7.32 17.52
C SER A 353 -16.85 -5.82 17.72
N SER A 354 -16.31 -5.37 18.87
CA SER A 354 -16.29 -3.95 19.25
C SER A 354 -14.87 -3.43 19.47
N ALA A 355 -14.62 -2.19 19.06
CA ALA A 355 -13.49 -1.44 19.57
C ALA A 355 -13.60 -1.25 21.09
N LEU A 356 -12.48 -1.21 21.79
CA LEU A 356 -12.45 -1.00 23.22
C LEU A 356 -12.81 0.45 23.56
N LYS A 357 -13.93 0.66 24.21
CA LYS A 357 -14.38 1.99 24.67
C LYS A 357 -14.00 2.22 26.12
N PHE A 358 -13.38 3.36 26.41
CA PHE A 358 -12.95 3.72 27.77
C PHE A 358 -13.34 5.15 28.15
N ASP A 359 -13.38 5.43 29.45
CA ASP A 359 -13.68 6.72 30.05
C ASP A 359 -12.41 7.59 30.26
N GLU A 360 -12.56 8.77 30.90
CA GLU A 360 -11.44 9.69 31.18
C GLU A 360 -10.42 9.16 32.20
N LYS A 361 -10.79 8.15 32.99
CA LYS A 361 -9.91 7.47 33.97
C LYS A 361 -9.25 6.21 33.35
N GLY A 362 -9.58 5.91 32.11
CA GLY A 362 -9.10 4.71 31.41
C GLY A 362 -9.91 3.44 31.70
N ASN A 363 -11.01 3.50 32.43
CA ASN A 363 -11.84 2.31 32.70
C ASN A 363 -12.60 1.92 31.44
N PHE A 364 -12.62 0.62 31.12
CA PHE A 364 -13.39 0.12 29.99
C PHE A 364 -14.89 0.15 30.30
N ILE A 365 -15.65 0.67 29.33
CA ILE A 365 -17.12 0.81 29.35
C ILE A 365 -17.76 0.15 28.15
N SER A 366 -17.08 -0.83 27.54
CA SER A 366 -17.52 -1.55 26.34
C SER A 366 -18.38 -2.75 26.69
N SER A 367 -19.34 -3.05 25.82
CA SER A 367 -19.91 -4.39 25.74
C SER A 367 -19.11 -5.22 24.74
N ASN A 368 -18.98 -6.50 25.00
CA ASN A 368 -18.33 -7.45 24.10
C ASN A 368 -19.38 -8.40 23.48
N VAL A 369 -19.20 -8.67 22.19
CA VAL A 369 -19.93 -9.73 21.49
C VAL A 369 -18.88 -10.60 20.80
N SER A 370 -18.76 -11.85 21.20
CA SER A 370 -17.95 -12.82 20.46
C SER A 370 -18.57 -13.08 19.11
N ASN A 371 -17.78 -12.99 18.06
CA ASN A 371 -18.21 -13.13 16.68
C ASN A 371 -17.39 -14.20 15.97
N ALA A 372 -18.09 -15.15 15.31
CA ALA A 372 -17.51 -16.06 14.34
C ALA A 372 -17.94 -15.64 12.95
N GLN A 373 -16.98 -15.45 12.06
CA GLN A 373 -17.24 -15.05 10.68
C GLN A 373 -16.55 -16.01 9.72
N ASN A 374 -17.32 -16.51 8.75
CA ASN A 374 -16.80 -17.25 7.60
C ASN A 374 -16.99 -16.40 6.36
N GLU A 375 -15.93 -16.21 5.58
CA GLU A 375 -15.95 -15.35 4.42
C GLU A 375 -15.20 -15.96 3.23
N ILE A 376 -15.77 -15.80 2.05
CA ILE A 376 -15.17 -16.18 0.77
C ILE A 376 -15.31 -15.00 -0.17
N GLY A 377 -14.26 -14.68 -0.90
CA GLY A 377 -14.29 -13.60 -1.87
C GLY A 377 -13.59 -14.00 -3.16
N THR A 378 -14.15 -13.59 -4.28
CA THR A 378 -13.53 -13.73 -5.60
C THR A 378 -13.59 -12.42 -6.33
N ASN A 379 -12.48 -12.04 -6.97
CA ASN A 379 -12.38 -10.87 -7.83
C ASN A 379 -11.70 -11.26 -9.13
N SER A 380 -12.22 -10.77 -10.23
CA SER A 380 -11.64 -10.94 -11.55
C SER A 380 -11.61 -9.61 -12.26
N TYR A 381 -10.59 -9.38 -13.05
CA TYR A 381 -10.40 -8.17 -13.84
C TYR A 381 -9.87 -8.52 -15.21
N PHE A 382 -10.39 -7.85 -16.22
CA PHE A 382 -9.92 -7.88 -17.59
C PHE A 382 -9.84 -6.47 -18.13
N GLN A 383 -8.74 -6.13 -18.77
CA GLN A 383 -8.54 -4.87 -19.49
C GLN A 383 -7.79 -5.15 -20.79
N THR A 384 -8.17 -4.48 -21.85
CA THR A 384 -7.40 -4.45 -23.09
C THR A 384 -7.49 -3.08 -23.75
N GLY A 385 -6.50 -2.75 -24.58
CA GLY A 385 -6.47 -1.44 -25.19
C GLY A 385 -5.33 -1.26 -26.18
N LEU A 386 -5.29 -0.07 -26.75
CA LEU A 386 -4.27 0.37 -27.71
C LEU A 386 -3.60 1.63 -27.17
N LYS A 387 -2.26 1.64 -27.18
CA LYS A 387 -1.44 2.84 -26.99
C LYS A 387 -0.93 3.28 -28.33
N THR A 388 -1.02 4.57 -28.64
CA THR A 388 -0.54 5.10 -29.90
C THR A 388 0.39 6.29 -29.68
N LYS A 389 1.41 6.43 -30.53
CA LYS A 389 2.30 7.59 -30.58
C LYS A 389 2.21 8.19 -31.98
N PHE A 390 1.86 9.47 -32.08
CA PHE A 390 1.75 10.20 -33.34
C PHE A 390 2.02 11.69 -33.14
N GLU A 391 2.16 12.43 -34.23
CA GLU A 391 2.36 13.88 -34.20
C GLU A 391 1.29 14.60 -35.02
N THR A 392 0.81 15.73 -34.49
CA THR A 392 -0.08 16.64 -35.22
C THR A 392 0.62 18.00 -35.31
N GLY A 393 1.28 18.23 -36.42
CA GLY A 393 2.19 19.35 -36.58
C GLY A 393 3.38 19.22 -35.61
N ALA A 394 3.52 20.19 -34.68
CA ALA A 394 4.58 20.18 -33.67
C ALA A 394 4.16 19.55 -32.33
N VAL A 395 2.92 19.08 -32.21
CA VAL A 395 2.41 18.43 -31.00
C VAL A 395 2.65 16.93 -31.08
N LYS A 396 3.32 16.38 -30.08
CA LYS A 396 3.50 14.92 -29.91
C LYS A 396 2.38 14.39 -29.02
N HIS A 397 1.78 13.28 -29.44
CA HIS A 397 0.69 12.60 -28.74
C HIS A 397 1.14 11.23 -28.26
N GLN A 398 0.76 10.89 -27.03
CA GLN A 398 0.79 9.52 -26.51
C GLN A 398 -0.63 9.20 -26.03
N ALA A 399 -1.46 8.70 -26.96
CA ALA A 399 -2.86 8.44 -26.68
C ALA A 399 -3.09 6.96 -26.34
N THR A 400 -4.06 6.70 -25.46
CA THR A 400 -4.45 5.35 -25.05
C THR A 400 -5.97 5.25 -25.03
N LEU A 401 -6.49 4.19 -25.62
CA LEU A 401 -7.88 3.76 -25.48
C LEU A 401 -7.91 2.38 -24.84
N ALA A 402 -8.68 2.24 -23.77
CA ALA A 402 -8.82 0.97 -23.04
C ALA A 402 -10.28 0.68 -22.74
N ILE A 403 -10.62 -0.60 -22.74
CA ILE A 403 -11.86 -1.13 -22.18
C ILE A 403 -11.51 -2.06 -21.01
N ASP A 404 -12.32 -2.05 -19.96
CA ASP A 404 -12.12 -2.92 -18.82
C ASP A 404 -13.44 -3.47 -18.31
N ARG A 405 -13.34 -4.64 -17.67
CA ARG A 405 -14.45 -5.26 -16.96
C ARG A 405 -13.95 -5.98 -15.72
N SER A 406 -14.70 -5.85 -14.64
CA SER A 406 -14.41 -6.52 -13.38
C SER A 406 -15.63 -7.23 -12.83
N TRP A 407 -15.40 -8.32 -12.11
CA TRP A 407 -16.41 -9.10 -11.43
C TRP A 407 -15.97 -9.39 -10.01
N ALA A 408 -16.85 -9.17 -9.04
CA ALA A 408 -16.59 -9.53 -7.66
C ALA A 408 -17.79 -10.22 -7.02
N LYS A 409 -17.52 -11.24 -6.24
CA LYS A 409 -18.52 -11.93 -5.44
C LYS A 409 -18.02 -12.11 -4.02
N TYR A 410 -18.91 -11.97 -3.07
CA TYR A 410 -18.61 -12.13 -1.67
C TYR A 410 -19.67 -12.97 -0.96
N TRP A 411 -19.22 -14.02 -0.32
CA TRP A 411 -20.01 -14.88 0.54
C TRP A 411 -19.61 -14.61 1.98
N ASN A 412 -20.60 -14.54 2.87
CA ASN A 412 -20.37 -14.30 4.27
C ASN A 412 -21.40 -15.04 5.12
N ALA A 413 -20.96 -15.50 6.27
CA ALA A 413 -21.80 -15.85 7.39
C ALA A 413 -21.19 -15.30 8.66
N SER A 414 -21.99 -14.67 9.50
CA SER A 414 -21.58 -14.13 10.79
C SER A 414 -22.49 -14.63 11.87
N HIS A 415 -21.91 -15.13 12.96
CA HIS A 415 -22.65 -15.60 14.13
C HIS A 415 -22.10 -14.89 15.38
N ASN A 416 -22.97 -14.25 16.11
CA ASN A 416 -22.66 -13.62 17.37
C ASN A 416 -23.05 -14.54 18.52
N SER A 417 -22.15 -14.76 19.46
CA SER A 417 -22.48 -15.42 20.74
C SER A 417 -22.97 -14.39 21.77
N ALA A 418 -23.23 -14.84 22.99
CA ALA A 418 -23.75 -14.03 24.08
C ALA A 418 -22.94 -12.73 24.31
N LYS A 419 -23.66 -11.66 24.64
CA LYS A 419 -23.09 -10.38 25.03
C LYS A 419 -22.43 -10.49 26.41
N GLY A 420 -21.27 -9.91 26.56
CA GLY A 420 -20.55 -9.72 27.83
C GLY A 420 -20.16 -8.25 28.01
N THR A 421 -19.67 -7.93 29.18
CA THR A 421 -19.05 -6.64 29.45
C THR A 421 -17.53 -6.79 29.47
N ILE A 422 -16.82 -5.77 29.03
CA ILE A 422 -15.38 -5.64 29.15
C ILE A 422 -15.12 -4.69 30.30
N GLY A 423 -14.56 -5.23 31.39
CA GLY A 423 -14.04 -4.46 32.51
C GLY A 423 -12.54 -4.24 32.42
N GLY A 424 -11.96 -3.80 33.52
CA GLY A 424 -10.55 -3.46 33.61
C GLY A 424 -10.25 -2.02 33.21
N ASN A 425 -8.97 -1.74 32.99
CA ASN A 425 -8.49 -0.38 32.75
C ASN A 425 -7.36 -0.36 31.71
N LEU A 426 -7.19 0.74 31.01
CA LEU A 426 -6.13 0.97 30.03
C LEU A 426 -4.73 0.62 30.55
N TYR A 427 -4.46 0.86 31.82
CA TYR A 427 -3.12 0.70 32.40
C TYR A 427 -2.89 -0.66 33.06
N THR A 428 -3.94 -1.49 33.18
CA THR A 428 -3.86 -2.83 33.77
C THR A 428 -4.28 -3.95 32.84
N GLY A 429 -4.99 -3.62 31.75
CA GLY A 429 -5.52 -4.57 30.79
C GLY A 429 -7.03 -4.77 30.90
N THR A 430 -7.54 -5.63 30.04
CA THR A 430 -8.98 -5.96 29.95
C THR A 430 -9.36 -7.09 30.88
N GLU A 431 -10.54 -6.98 31.49
CA GLU A 431 -11.21 -8.04 32.23
C GLU A 431 -12.51 -8.41 31.50
N TYR A 432 -12.59 -9.64 31.02
CA TYR A 432 -13.78 -10.13 30.33
C TYR A 432 -14.66 -10.92 31.30
N THR A 433 -15.91 -10.51 31.47
CA THR A 433 -16.84 -11.17 32.39
C THR A 433 -17.37 -12.50 31.90
N ASN A 434 -17.20 -12.78 30.62
CA ASN A 434 -17.63 -14.05 30.02
C ASN A 434 -16.45 -14.83 29.49
N SER A 435 -16.48 -16.15 29.64
CA SER A 435 -15.63 -17.02 28.85
C SER A 435 -15.91 -16.79 27.37
N PHE A 436 -14.86 -16.63 26.57
CA PHE A 436 -15.03 -16.58 25.11
C PHE A 436 -15.51 -17.94 24.65
N VAL A 437 -16.80 -18.02 24.36
CA VAL A 437 -17.35 -19.18 23.67
C VAL A 437 -17.16 -18.91 22.20
N ILE A 438 -16.28 -19.67 21.53
CA ILE A 438 -16.13 -19.64 20.08
C ILE A 438 -17.47 -20.07 19.48
N PRO A 439 -18.24 -19.18 18.82
CA PRO A 439 -19.50 -19.58 18.21
C PRO A 439 -19.26 -20.56 17.07
N THR A 440 -20.24 -21.39 16.77
CA THR A 440 -20.21 -22.28 15.62
C THR A 440 -20.02 -21.49 14.33
N LEU A 441 -19.06 -21.91 13.51
CA LEU A 441 -18.84 -21.31 12.20
C LEU A 441 -19.95 -21.73 11.25
N LEU A 442 -20.70 -20.76 10.73
CA LEU A 442 -21.78 -21.01 9.78
C LEU A 442 -21.26 -21.08 8.34
N THR A 443 -21.97 -21.80 7.47
CA THR A 443 -21.67 -21.84 6.04
C THR A 443 -21.89 -20.45 5.41
N ALA A 444 -20.91 -19.93 4.72
CA ALA A 444 -20.98 -18.66 4.02
C ALA A 444 -22.03 -18.72 2.88
N LYS A 445 -22.89 -17.71 2.82
CA LYS A 445 -23.88 -17.53 1.76
C LYS A 445 -23.53 -16.31 0.92
N LEU A 446 -23.89 -16.32 -0.37
CA LEU A 446 -23.67 -15.18 -1.26
C LEU A 446 -24.35 -13.93 -0.66
N SER A 447 -23.53 -12.93 -0.38
CA SER A 447 -23.97 -11.65 0.19
C SER A 447 -24.19 -10.63 -0.89
N TRP A 448 -23.24 -10.52 -1.83
CA TRP A 448 -23.36 -9.59 -2.93
C TRP A 448 -22.55 -10.03 -4.16
N ASP A 449 -22.96 -9.48 -5.30
CA ASP A 449 -22.39 -9.65 -6.63
C ASP A 449 -22.26 -8.28 -7.29
N GLU A 450 -21.11 -7.99 -7.90
CA GLU A 450 -20.80 -6.71 -8.52
C GLU A 450 -20.13 -6.93 -9.87
N VAL A 451 -20.56 -6.18 -10.88
CA VAL A 451 -19.95 -6.15 -12.21
C VAL A 451 -19.75 -4.70 -12.63
N ASN A 452 -18.50 -4.33 -12.92
CA ASN A 452 -18.18 -3.02 -13.45
C ASN A 452 -17.62 -3.15 -14.88
N THR A 453 -18.02 -2.23 -15.75
CA THR A 453 -17.51 -2.13 -17.11
C THR A 453 -17.04 -0.71 -17.34
N GLY A 454 -15.88 -0.54 -17.98
CA GLY A 454 -15.29 0.76 -18.19
C GLY A 454 -14.76 0.97 -19.60
N VAL A 455 -14.75 2.24 -20.01
CA VAL A 455 -14.02 2.73 -21.18
C VAL A 455 -13.19 3.92 -20.72
N THR A 456 -11.90 3.89 -21.03
CA THR A 456 -10.98 4.98 -20.67
C THR A 456 -10.26 5.47 -21.91
N ILE A 457 -10.25 6.77 -22.12
CA ILE A 457 -9.42 7.45 -23.12
C ILE A 457 -8.47 8.40 -22.40
N ALA A 458 -7.22 8.40 -22.80
CA ALA A 458 -6.23 9.33 -22.26
C ALA A 458 -5.29 9.77 -23.38
N ASP A 459 -4.82 11.01 -23.34
CA ASP A 459 -3.79 11.54 -24.21
C ASP A 459 -2.83 12.43 -23.42
N SER A 460 -1.55 12.13 -23.52
CA SER A 460 -0.46 12.97 -23.05
C SER A 460 0.14 13.69 -24.24
N LEU A 461 -0.06 15.00 -24.30
CA LEU A 461 0.38 15.88 -25.36
C LEU A 461 1.63 16.64 -24.96
N SER A 462 2.63 16.72 -25.82
CA SER A 462 3.85 17.48 -25.59
C SER A 462 4.09 18.48 -26.70
N TYR A 463 4.30 19.75 -26.34
CA TYR A 463 4.64 20.83 -27.26
C TYR A 463 5.68 21.78 -26.64
N GLY A 464 6.90 21.74 -27.14
CA GLY A 464 7.98 22.56 -26.63
C GLY A 464 8.26 22.30 -25.14
N LYS A 465 7.94 23.25 -24.30
CA LYS A 465 8.10 23.19 -22.83
C LYS A 465 6.82 22.79 -22.08
N TRP A 466 5.78 22.46 -22.80
CA TRP A 466 4.46 22.16 -22.25
C TRP A 466 4.10 20.71 -22.45
N ASP A 467 3.60 20.08 -21.39
CA ASP A 467 2.91 18.80 -21.45
C ASP A 467 1.49 18.97 -20.91
N VAL A 468 0.54 18.34 -21.56
CA VAL A 468 -0.87 18.36 -21.18
C VAL A 468 -1.38 16.93 -21.10
N LEU A 469 -1.95 16.55 -19.96
CA LEU A 469 -2.64 15.29 -19.76
C LEU A 469 -4.15 15.53 -19.83
N LEU A 470 -4.81 14.83 -20.74
CA LEU A 470 -6.27 14.78 -20.84
C LEU A 470 -6.70 13.32 -20.73
N ALA A 471 -7.57 13.01 -19.78
CA ALA A 471 -8.14 11.68 -19.67
C ALA A 471 -9.58 11.73 -19.21
N ALA A 472 -10.37 10.77 -19.63
CA ALA A 472 -11.71 10.53 -19.15
C ALA A 472 -11.98 9.02 -19.08
N SER A 473 -12.55 8.57 -17.98
CA SER A 473 -13.01 7.20 -17.81
C SER A 473 -14.51 7.20 -17.56
N HIS A 474 -15.26 6.45 -18.36
CA HIS A 474 -16.65 6.14 -18.09
C HIS A 474 -16.74 4.78 -17.41
N LYS A 475 -17.44 4.71 -16.29
CA LYS A 475 -17.66 3.49 -15.52
C LYS A 475 -19.14 3.23 -15.35
N HIS A 476 -19.56 2.03 -15.74
CA HIS A 476 -20.90 1.50 -15.50
C HIS A 476 -20.81 0.40 -14.46
N GLU A 477 -21.52 0.58 -13.34
CA GLU A 477 -21.54 -0.32 -12.20
C GLU A 477 -22.90 -1.01 -12.08
N ASN A 478 -22.89 -2.34 -11.92
CA ASN A 478 -24.03 -3.14 -11.52
C ASN A 478 -23.73 -3.83 -10.20
N PHE A 479 -24.53 -3.57 -9.19
CA PHE A 479 -24.39 -4.18 -7.89
C PHE A 479 -25.69 -4.86 -7.44
N THR A 480 -25.55 -6.03 -6.84
CA THR A 480 -26.66 -6.77 -6.24
C THR A 480 -26.29 -7.19 -4.82
N ASN A 481 -27.01 -6.67 -3.83
CA ASN A 481 -27.00 -7.21 -2.47
C ASN A 481 -28.02 -8.34 -2.40
N VAL A 482 -27.55 -9.58 -2.51
CA VAL A 482 -28.41 -10.77 -2.59
C VAL A 482 -29.17 -11.01 -1.29
N GLN A 483 -28.56 -10.73 -0.13
CA GLN A 483 -29.18 -10.96 1.17
C GLN A 483 -30.30 -9.98 1.48
N LYS A 484 -30.20 -8.75 0.96
CA LYS A 484 -31.24 -7.71 1.13
C LYS A 484 -32.19 -7.61 -0.06
N GLY A 485 -31.89 -8.25 -1.19
CA GLY A 485 -32.67 -8.12 -2.42
C GLY A 485 -32.50 -6.77 -3.13
N GLU A 486 -31.47 -5.99 -2.78
CA GLU A 486 -31.22 -4.66 -3.35
C GLU A 486 -30.40 -4.77 -4.64
N LYS A 487 -30.79 -4.04 -5.67
CA LYS A 487 -30.05 -3.91 -6.92
C LYS A 487 -29.96 -2.46 -7.29
N PHE A 488 -28.78 -2.04 -7.75
CA PHE A 488 -28.62 -0.70 -8.31
C PHE A 488 -27.57 -0.67 -9.42
N GLN A 489 -27.66 0.36 -10.24
CA GLN A 489 -26.76 0.65 -11.34
C GLN A 489 -26.35 2.12 -11.26
N ASN A 490 -25.09 2.38 -11.55
CA ASN A 490 -24.56 3.72 -11.59
C ASN A 490 -23.70 3.91 -12.84
N ASP A 491 -23.73 5.11 -13.39
CA ASP A 491 -22.87 5.57 -14.46
C ASP A 491 -22.07 6.79 -14.00
N ASN A 492 -20.75 6.73 -14.18
CA ASN A 492 -19.86 7.79 -13.72
C ASN A 492 -18.84 8.18 -14.78
N TRP A 493 -18.67 9.48 -15.00
CA TRP A 493 -17.56 10.04 -15.74
C TRP A 493 -16.49 10.57 -14.79
N LEU A 494 -15.26 10.17 -15.02
CA LEU A 494 -14.10 10.49 -14.20
C LEU A 494 -13.07 11.23 -15.05
N PRO A 495 -13.17 12.56 -15.16
CA PRO A 495 -12.20 13.34 -15.91
C PRO A 495 -10.90 13.50 -15.13
N THR A 496 -9.79 13.59 -15.87
CA THR A 496 -8.46 13.96 -15.38
C THR A 496 -7.88 14.99 -16.33
N TYR A 497 -7.50 16.13 -15.79
CA TYR A 497 -6.85 17.20 -16.54
C TYR A 497 -5.54 17.57 -15.84
N GLY A 498 -4.49 17.76 -16.62
CA GLY A 498 -3.23 18.21 -16.08
C GLY A 498 -2.45 19.02 -17.11
N ILE A 499 -1.71 19.99 -16.65
CA ILE A 499 -0.77 20.76 -17.44
C ILE A 499 0.54 20.88 -16.69
N THR A 500 1.64 20.68 -17.40
CA THR A 500 3.01 20.82 -16.87
C THR A 500 3.78 21.78 -17.77
N TYR A 501 4.44 22.76 -17.17
CA TYR A 501 5.39 23.68 -17.83
C TYR A 501 6.81 23.37 -17.35
N LYS A 502 7.70 23.09 -18.27
CA LYS A 502 9.13 22.79 -18.03
C LYS A 502 10.01 23.95 -18.51
N PRO A 503 10.30 24.96 -17.68
CA PRO A 503 11.18 26.08 -18.08
C PRO A 503 12.58 25.59 -18.49
N ASN A 504 13.06 24.50 -17.84
CA ASN A 504 14.29 23.78 -18.15
C ASN A 504 14.14 22.30 -17.76
N GLU A 505 15.14 21.47 -18.04
CA GLU A 505 15.13 20.01 -17.79
C GLU A 505 15.07 19.63 -16.29
N ASN A 506 15.41 20.54 -15.41
CA ASN A 506 15.44 20.31 -13.97
C ASN A 506 14.20 20.82 -13.23
N MET A 507 13.30 21.51 -13.90
CA MET A 507 12.12 22.12 -13.26
C MET A 507 10.84 21.84 -14.02
N ALA A 508 9.81 21.44 -13.28
CA ALA A 508 8.45 21.30 -13.78
C ALA A 508 7.47 22.01 -12.84
N ILE A 509 6.60 22.83 -13.39
CA ILE A 509 5.50 23.51 -12.69
C ILE A 509 4.22 22.92 -13.25
N TYR A 510 3.32 22.47 -12.40
CA TYR A 510 2.12 21.78 -12.85
C TYR A 510 0.85 22.23 -12.15
N ALA A 511 -0.27 21.99 -12.80
CA ALA A 511 -1.60 22.08 -12.23
C ALA A 511 -2.46 20.93 -12.75
N SER A 512 -3.32 20.37 -11.90
CA SER A 512 -4.22 19.28 -12.29
C SER A 512 -5.55 19.30 -11.56
N GLN A 513 -6.52 18.62 -12.16
CA GLN A 513 -7.76 18.19 -11.53
C GLN A 513 -7.95 16.71 -11.79
N THR A 514 -8.19 15.94 -10.73
CA THR A 514 -8.36 14.49 -10.76
C THR A 514 -9.56 14.08 -9.91
N GLU A 515 -10.20 12.97 -10.25
CA GLU A 515 -11.41 12.51 -9.58
C GLU A 515 -11.40 11.01 -9.31
N SER A 516 -12.15 10.60 -8.28
CA SER A 516 -12.54 9.22 -8.00
C SER A 516 -13.96 9.18 -7.46
N PHE A 517 -14.56 8.00 -7.37
CA PHE A 517 -15.87 7.83 -6.74
C PHE A 517 -15.91 6.59 -5.86
N SER A 518 -16.92 6.55 -4.99
CA SER A 518 -17.35 5.34 -4.30
C SER A 518 -18.75 5.00 -4.72
N ARG A 519 -19.10 3.72 -4.60
CA ARG A 519 -20.42 3.21 -4.91
C ARG A 519 -21.53 4.02 -4.22
N GLY A 520 -22.64 4.22 -4.92
CA GLY A 520 -23.89 4.71 -4.35
C GLY A 520 -24.52 3.74 -3.35
N ALA A 521 -25.64 4.11 -2.79
CA ALA A 521 -26.38 3.29 -1.84
C ALA A 521 -27.88 3.30 -2.18
N VAL A 522 -28.59 2.21 -1.85
CA VAL A 522 -30.05 2.18 -1.89
C VAL A 522 -30.59 2.64 -0.54
N VAL A 523 -31.55 3.54 -0.56
CA VAL A 523 -32.29 3.96 0.63
C VAL A 523 -33.36 2.88 0.91
N ASN A 524 -33.15 2.09 1.93
CA ASN A 524 -34.02 0.95 2.25
C ASN A 524 -34.44 0.98 3.73
N ASP A 525 -35.23 2.00 4.06
CA ASP A 525 -35.79 2.17 5.40
C ASP A 525 -37.02 3.11 5.30
N PRO A 526 -38.22 2.68 5.72
CA PRO A 526 -39.47 3.46 5.63
C PRO A 526 -39.46 4.82 6.34
N LYS A 527 -38.47 5.08 7.22
CA LYS A 527 -38.32 6.39 7.87
C LYS A 527 -37.79 7.48 6.90
N TYR A 528 -37.35 7.12 5.69
CA TYR A 528 -36.92 8.08 4.68
C TYR A 528 -38.05 8.33 3.70
N ASP A 529 -38.29 9.60 3.38
CA ASP A 529 -39.26 10.04 2.37
C ASP A 529 -38.92 9.52 0.97
N ASN A 530 -37.63 9.34 0.72
CA ASN A 530 -37.09 8.75 -0.52
C ASN A 530 -36.73 7.27 -0.38
N ASN A 531 -37.50 6.51 0.42
CA ASN A 531 -37.33 5.07 0.54
C ASN A 531 -37.52 4.39 -0.81
N GLY A 532 -36.57 3.56 -1.20
CA GLY A 532 -36.50 2.87 -2.51
C GLY A 532 -35.59 3.56 -3.52
N ASP A 533 -35.18 4.81 -3.29
CA ASP A 533 -34.30 5.55 -4.20
C ASP A 533 -32.89 4.99 -4.17
N THR A 534 -32.20 5.07 -5.33
CA THR A 534 -30.77 4.85 -5.45
C THR A 534 -30.06 6.21 -5.38
N LEU A 535 -29.17 6.34 -4.41
CA LEU A 535 -28.33 7.54 -4.27
C LEU A 535 -27.21 7.53 -5.30
N ASP A 536 -26.86 8.69 -5.78
CA ASP A 536 -25.67 8.88 -6.61
C ASP A 536 -24.41 8.42 -5.88
N PRO A 537 -23.39 7.93 -6.61
CA PRO A 537 -22.07 7.69 -6.05
C PRO A 537 -21.49 8.93 -5.41
N SER A 538 -20.87 8.77 -4.24
CA SER A 538 -20.11 9.87 -3.62
C SER A 538 -18.81 10.08 -4.39
N THR A 539 -18.52 11.32 -4.73
CA THR A 539 -17.32 11.70 -5.49
C THR A 539 -16.22 12.27 -4.61
N SER A 540 -14.98 12.11 -5.04
CA SER A 540 -13.82 12.81 -4.50
C SER A 540 -13.12 13.52 -5.64
N LYS A 541 -12.97 14.83 -5.49
CA LYS A 541 -12.36 15.71 -6.48
C LYS A 541 -11.17 16.43 -5.89
N GLN A 542 -10.02 16.34 -6.55
CA GLN A 542 -8.80 17.04 -6.17
C GLN A 542 -8.43 18.09 -7.22
N ARG A 543 -7.97 19.24 -6.73
CA ARG A 543 -7.17 20.20 -7.49
C ARG A 543 -5.81 20.30 -6.86
N GLU A 544 -4.78 20.23 -7.67
CA GLU A 544 -3.39 20.28 -7.21
C GLU A 544 -2.57 21.21 -8.09
N VAL A 545 -1.71 22.00 -7.48
CA VAL A 545 -0.68 22.79 -8.14
C VAL A 545 0.66 22.53 -7.46
N GLY A 546 1.75 22.44 -8.22
CA GLY A 546 3.02 22.15 -7.61
C GLY A 546 4.21 22.45 -8.49
N VAL A 547 5.38 22.32 -7.87
CA VAL A 547 6.70 22.46 -8.49
C VAL A 547 7.52 21.23 -8.18
N LYS A 548 8.11 20.65 -9.21
CA LYS A 548 9.12 19.57 -9.11
C LYS A 548 10.46 20.13 -9.55
N TYR A 549 11.48 19.79 -8.78
CA TYR A 549 12.82 20.31 -9.04
C TYR A 549 13.89 19.25 -8.81
N LYS A 550 14.79 19.10 -9.77
CA LYS A 550 15.99 18.27 -9.69
C LYS A 550 17.18 19.17 -9.39
N PHE A 551 17.82 18.98 -8.23
CA PHE A 551 19.00 19.70 -7.84
C PHE A 551 20.15 18.73 -7.62
N LYS A 552 21.12 18.70 -8.55
CA LYS A 552 22.20 17.69 -8.53
C LYS A 552 21.63 16.27 -8.38
N ASN A 553 21.90 15.65 -7.23
CA ASN A 553 21.48 14.28 -6.91
C ASN A 553 20.21 14.23 -6.04
N LEU A 554 19.41 15.30 -6.02
CA LEU A 554 18.14 15.39 -5.26
C LEU A 554 16.97 15.67 -6.20
N VAL A 555 15.84 15.01 -5.93
CA VAL A 555 14.54 15.30 -6.54
C VAL A 555 13.61 15.76 -5.42
N THR A 556 12.96 16.90 -5.61
CA THR A 556 12.03 17.46 -4.63
C THR A 556 10.74 17.89 -5.30
N THR A 557 9.63 17.72 -4.61
CA THR A 557 8.30 18.17 -5.04
C THR A 557 7.66 18.96 -3.92
N LEU A 558 7.13 20.14 -4.25
CA LEU A 558 6.27 20.93 -3.36
C LEU A 558 4.93 21.13 -4.06
N SER A 559 3.86 20.69 -3.43
CA SER A 559 2.50 20.84 -3.97
C SER A 559 1.53 21.44 -2.96
N TYR A 560 0.54 22.14 -3.48
CA TYR A 560 -0.68 22.50 -2.76
C TYR A 560 -1.83 21.73 -3.35
N PHE A 561 -2.62 21.06 -2.48
CA PHE A 561 -3.78 20.28 -2.87
C PHE A 561 -5.06 20.74 -2.14
N ASP A 562 -6.19 20.57 -2.81
CA ASP A 562 -7.54 20.77 -2.27
C ASP A 562 -8.41 19.58 -2.72
N ILE A 563 -8.75 18.68 -1.78
CA ILE A 563 -9.57 17.49 -2.00
C ILE A 563 -10.93 17.72 -1.35
N LYS A 564 -12.00 17.62 -2.14
CA LYS A 564 -13.38 17.62 -1.67
C LYS A 564 -13.99 16.25 -1.84
N THR A 565 -14.46 15.67 -0.74
CA THR A 565 -15.15 14.37 -0.74
C THR A 565 -16.61 14.57 -0.35
N GLU A 566 -17.48 13.83 -1.00
CA GLU A 566 -18.89 13.76 -0.65
C GLU A 566 -19.13 12.61 0.32
N SER A 567 -20.16 12.77 1.15
CA SER A 567 -20.62 11.76 2.10
C SER A 567 -22.16 11.74 2.14
N ILE A 568 -22.70 10.59 2.59
CA ILE A 568 -24.15 10.45 2.75
C ILE A 568 -24.59 11.18 4.03
N LEU A 569 -25.61 12.04 3.90
CA LEU A 569 -26.27 12.73 5.01
C LEU A 569 -27.74 12.36 5.08
N ASP A 570 -28.25 12.33 6.32
CA ASP A 570 -29.68 12.23 6.63
C ASP A 570 -30.15 13.60 7.13
N THR A 571 -31.03 14.27 6.37
CA THR A 571 -31.67 15.53 6.76
C THR A 571 -32.97 15.20 7.51
N ASP A 572 -33.16 15.76 8.68
CA ASP A 572 -34.39 15.60 9.46
C ASP A 572 -35.52 16.45 8.84
N LEU A 573 -36.64 15.83 8.50
CA LEU A 573 -37.83 16.48 7.96
C LEU A 573 -38.90 16.72 9.03
N GLY A 574 -38.63 16.33 10.27
CA GLY A 574 -39.59 16.36 11.37
C GLY A 574 -40.44 15.08 11.42
N ASN A 575 -41.16 14.92 12.56
CA ASN A 575 -42.07 13.78 12.78
C ASN A 575 -41.43 12.39 12.60
N GLY A 576 -40.10 12.27 12.80
CA GLY A 576 -39.36 11.02 12.65
C GLY A 576 -39.08 10.60 11.20
N MET A 577 -39.36 11.48 10.24
CA MET A 577 -39.03 11.31 8.82
C MET A 577 -37.70 11.97 8.48
N TYR A 578 -36.94 11.36 7.57
CA TYR A 578 -35.65 11.82 7.11
C TYR A 578 -35.58 11.81 5.58
N HIS A 579 -34.72 12.65 5.04
CA HIS A 579 -34.29 12.58 3.63
C HIS A 579 -32.83 12.17 3.58
N ARG A 580 -32.48 11.15 2.78
CA ARG A 580 -31.11 10.67 2.61
C ARG A 580 -30.53 11.10 1.27
N ALA A 581 -29.37 11.72 1.26
CA ALA A 581 -28.70 12.15 0.03
C ALA A 581 -27.17 12.09 0.15
N ALA A 582 -26.47 11.90 -0.97
CA ALA A 582 -25.02 11.98 -1.06
C ALA A 582 -24.56 13.44 -1.19
N ASN A 583 -24.87 14.29 -0.20
CA ASN A 583 -24.66 15.73 -0.26
C ASN A 583 -23.87 16.31 0.92
N GLY A 584 -23.35 15.47 1.83
CA GLY A 584 -22.36 15.86 2.82
C GLY A 584 -21.02 16.21 2.15
N LYS A 585 -20.21 17.05 2.78
CA LYS A 585 -18.94 17.51 2.21
C LYS A 585 -17.87 17.60 3.28
N ASP A 586 -16.73 16.97 2.98
CA ASP A 586 -15.49 17.12 3.71
C ASP A 586 -14.43 17.72 2.78
N ASN A 587 -13.58 18.61 3.31
CA ASN A 587 -12.52 19.27 2.57
C ASN A 587 -11.16 19.00 3.25
N TYR A 588 -10.21 18.52 2.46
CA TYR A 588 -8.82 18.27 2.86
C TYR A 588 -7.92 19.13 1.99
N LYS A 589 -7.33 20.16 2.55
CA LYS A 589 -6.44 21.05 1.78
C LYS A 589 -5.15 21.32 2.53
N GLY A 590 -4.06 21.43 1.78
CA GLY A 590 -2.77 21.60 2.42
C GLY A 590 -1.59 21.62 1.47
N TRP A 591 -0.42 21.51 2.07
CA TRP A 591 0.87 21.48 1.40
C TRP A 591 1.55 20.14 1.63
N GLU A 592 2.11 19.59 0.59
CA GLU A 592 2.95 18.39 0.64
C GLU A 592 4.32 18.71 0.04
N TRP A 593 5.37 18.42 0.80
CA TRP A 593 6.75 18.52 0.35
C TRP A 593 7.41 17.17 0.47
N THR A 594 8.11 16.75 -0.60
CA THR A 594 8.92 15.53 -0.61
C THR A 594 10.33 15.82 -1.07
N ILE A 595 11.30 15.07 -0.55
CA ILE A 595 12.71 15.14 -0.93
C ILE A 595 13.30 13.73 -0.98
N ASN A 596 14.01 13.42 -2.07
CA ASN A 596 14.60 12.11 -2.31
C ASN A 596 15.95 12.24 -3.02
N GLY A 597 16.93 11.40 -2.66
CA GLY A 597 18.21 11.33 -3.35
C GLY A 597 19.43 11.42 -2.43
N LYS A 598 20.56 11.84 -2.99
CA LYS A 598 21.87 11.90 -2.31
C LYS A 598 22.27 13.36 -2.04
N PRO A 599 22.04 13.90 -0.83
CA PRO A 599 22.49 15.24 -0.46
C PRO A 599 24.03 15.32 -0.37
N ALA A 600 24.70 14.19 -0.10
CA ALA A 600 26.15 14.04 -0.07
C ALA A 600 26.53 12.61 -0.48
N ASP A 601 27.80 12.37 -0.83
CA ASP A 601 28.28 11.11 -1.43
C ASP A 601 27.89 9.84 -0.66
N LYS A 602 27.90 9.90 0.68
CA LYS A 602 27.63 8.75 1.55
C LYS A 602 26.23 8.75 2.15
N TRP A 603 25.42 9.74 1.83
CA TRP A 603 24.09 9.91 2.39
C TRP A 603 23.01 9.77 1.33
N THR A 604 22.02 8.97 1.63
CA THR A 604 20.76 8.91 0.87
C THR A 604 19.62 9.28 1.79
N VAL A 605 18.71 10.13 1.31
CA VAL A 605 17.53 10.56 2.08
C VAL A 605 16.25 10.32 1.29
N THR A 606 15.17 10.06 2.01
CA THR A 606 13.79 9.98 1.50
C THR A 606 12.84 10.52 2.54
N GLY A 607 11.76 11.16 2.12
CA GLY A 607 10.72 11.62 3.04
C GLY A 607 10.15 12.98 2.68
N GLY A 608 9.60 13.66 3.69
CA GLY A 608 8.98 14.96 3.49
C GLY A 608 8.08 15.41 4.64
N LEU A 609 7.25 16.38 4.31
CA LEU A 609 6.34 17.06 5.23
C LEU A 609 4.96 17.18 4.59
N LEU A 610 3.92 16.86 5.34
CA LEU A 610 2.53 17.18 5.03
C LEU A 610 2.01 18.19 6.04
N TYR A 611 1.46 19.29 5.56
CA TYR A 611 0.54 20.15 6.30
C TYR A 611 -0.85 20.04 5.71
N MET A 612 -1.85 19.74 6.50
CA MET A 612 -3.21 19.55 6.03
C MET A 612 -4.23 20.18 6.99
N ASN A 613 -5.12 21.01 6.47
CA ASN A 613 -6.27 21.52 7.18
C ASN A 613 -7.53 20.80 6.69
N GLY A 614 -7.85 19.69 7.36
CA GLY A 614 -9.06 18.90 7.08
C GLY A 614 -10.25 19.44 7.85
N LYS A 615 -11.32 19.82 7.14
CA LYS A 615 -12.53 20.39 7.70
C LYS A 615 -13.78 19.77 7.10
N ARG A 616 -14.81 19.58 7.91
CA ARG A 616 -16.16 19.26 7.43
C ARG A 616 -16.80 20.52 6.93
N GLU A 617 -17.26 20.53 5.68
CA GLU A 617 -17.92 21.69 5.06
C GLU A 617 -19.45 21.61 5.16
N LYS A 618 -19.99 20.38 5.09
CA LYS A 618 -21.43 20.16 5.21
C LYS A 618 -21.70 18.84 5.95
N THR A 619 -22.33 18.99 7.11
CA THR A 619 -22.71 17.86 7.99
C THR A 619 -24.22 17.86 8.23
N LYS A 620 -24.74 16.82 8.88
CA LYS A 620 -26.15 16.73 9.27
C LYS A 620 -26.57 18.00 10.04
N ASP A 621 -27.56 18.72 9.51
CA ASP A 621 -28.12 19.94 10.10
C ASP A 621 -27.08 21.01 10.45
N GLY A 622 -25.91 20.98 9.79
CA GLY A 622 -24.80 21.91 10.06
C GLY A 622 -24.12 21.72 11.42
N ALA A 623 -24.48 20.68 12.18
CA ALA A 623 -24.09 20.51 13.59
C ALA A 623 -22.58 20.49 13.83
N ASN A 624 -21.81 20.00 12.83
CA ASN A 624 -20.35 19.86 12.91
C ASN A 624 -19.64 20.60 11.77
N ASP A 625 -20.29 21.56 11.13
CA ASP A 625 -19.67 22.37 10.06
C ASP A 625 -18.48 23.17 10.61
N GLY A 626 -17.40 23.18 9.86
CA GLY A 626 -16.14 23.82 10.27
C GLY A 626 -15.28 23.03 11.25
N TRP A 627 -15.75 21.85 11.72
CA TRP A 627 -14.97 20.99 12.62
C TRP A 627 -13.85 20.25 11.88
N TYR A 628 -12.84 19.84 12.63
CA TYR A 628 -11.77 19.01 12.08
C TYR A 628 -12.30 17.61 11.69
N ILE A 629 -11.70 17.04 10.67
CA ILE A 629 -11.95 15.66 10.28
C ILE A 629 -11.39 14.72 11.34
N ASN A 630 -12.18 13.76 11.75
CA ASN A 630 -11.80 12.79 12.78
C ASN A 630 -10.49 12.09 12.45
N GLY A 631 -9.59 12.00 13.45
CA GLY A 631 -8.36 11.24 13.39
C GLY A 631 -7.30 11.76 12.41
N ALA A 632 -7.58 12.83 11.68
CA ALA A 632 -6.67 13.42 10.71
C ALA A 632 -5.77 14.49 11.36
N SER A 633 -4.45 14.26 11.37
CA SER A 633 -3.48 15.20 11.92
C SER A 633 -3.20 16.34 10.95
N LYS A 634 -2.97 17.55 11.50
CA LYS A 634 -2.59 18.71 10.67
C LYS A 634 -1.20 18.59 10.10
N TRP A 635 -0.29 18.00 10.82
CA TRP A 635 1.11 17.90 10.45
C TRP A 635 1.58 16.47 10.47
N SER A 636 2.39 16.10 9.50
CA SER A 636 2.99 14.79 9.41
C SER A 636 4.34 14.92 8.70
N THR A 637 5.39 14.43 9.34
CA THR A 637 6.76 14.50 8.82
C THR A 637 7.39 13.13 8.91
N VAL A 638 8.12 12.75 7.88
CA VAL A 638 9.00 11.59 7.88
C VAL A 638 10.32 11.94 7.21
N VAL A 639 11.42 11.50 7.80
CA VAL A 639 12.75 11.59 7.21
C VAL A 639 13.44 10.25 7.42
N GLY A 640 13.59 9.50 6.34
CA GLY A 640 14.42 8.31 6.25
C GLY A 640 15.80 8.67 5.71
N ALA A 641 16.86 8.18 6.34
CA ALA A 641 18.22 8.40 5.93
C ALA A 641 19.02 7.09 5.97
N VAL A 642 19.86 6.91 4.98
CA VAL A 642 20.84 5.81 4.91
C VAL A 642 22.22 6.42 4.75
N TYR A 643 23.12 6.10 5.68
CA TYR A 643 24.53 6.51 5.64
C TYR A 643 25.40 5.30 5.32
N GLU A 644 26.10 5.34 4.20
CA GLU A 644 26.97 4.28 3.68
C GLU A 644 28.42 4.76 3.73
N PRO A 645 29.12 4.64 4.90
CA PRO A 645 30.50 5.09 5.06
C PRO A 645 31.46 4.36 4.12
N ASN A 646 31.17 3.11 3.78
CA ASN A 646 31.89 2.25 2.85
C ASN A 646 30.94 1.15 2.32
N ASP A 647 31.43 0.28 1.46
CA ASP A 647 30.65 -0.77 0.78
C ASP A 647 30.13 -1.89 1.73
N LYS A 648 30.69 -1.98 2.94
CA LYS A 648 30.34 -3.02 3.93
C LYS A 648 29.25 -2.58 4.90
N TRP A 649 29.16 -1.28 5.21
CA TRP A 649 28.27 -0.78 6.25
C TRP A 649 27.23 0.17 5.69
N SER A 650 25.99 0.00 6.13
CA SER A 650 24.94 1.00 6.00
C SER A 650 24.34 1.27 7.37
N VAL A 651 24.24 2.53 7.78
CA VAL A 651 23.50 2.95 8.97
C VAL A 651 22.16 3.53 8.51
N ILE A 652 21.08 3.09 9.13
CA ILE A 652 19.71 3.39 8.72
C ILE A 652 19.02 4.13 9.85
N GLY A 653 18.35 5.22 9.53
CA GLY A 653 17.51 5.97 10.47
C GLY A 653 16.22 6.43 9.83
N ARG A 654 15.13 6.41 10.59
CA ARG A 654 13.87 7.04 10.20
C ARG A 654 13.27 7.77 11.40
N LEU A 655 13.05 9.07 11.22
CA LEU A 655 12.35 9.92 12.17
C LEU A 655 10.94 10.21 11.63
N THR A 656 9.92 9.92 12.41
CA THR A 656 8.53 10.25 12.11
C THR A 656 7.98 11.14 13.21
N TRP A 657 7.43 12.29 12.82
CA TRP A 657 6.67 13.16 13.73
C TRP A 657 5.27 13.38 13.16
N VAL A 658 4.26 13.20 14.01
CA VAL A 658 2.84 13.40 13.67
C VAL A 658 2.24 14.36 14.69
N GLY A 659 1.66 15.44 14.19
CA GLY A 659 0.97 16.43 15.01
C GLY A 659 -0.30 15.88 15.65
N ASP A 660 -0.92 16.69 16.48
CA ASP A 660 -2.18 16.34 17.10
C ASP A 660 -3.31 16.12 16.08
N ALA A 661 -4.26 15.29 16.47
CA ALA A 661 -5.50 15.04 15.74
C ALA A 661 -6.70 15.24 16.66
N HIS A 662 -7.90 15.27 16.10
CA HIS A 662 -9.15 15.43 16.83
C HIS A 662 -10.12 14.32 16.48
N ILE A 663 -10.91 13.89 17.44
CA ILE A 663 -12.07 13.00 17.28
C ILE A 663 -13.30 13.59 17.91
N ASP A 664 -14.47 13.28 17.38
CA ASP A 664 -15.73 13.66 18.00
C ASP A 664 -15.87 12.98 19.36
N ASN A 665 -16.28 13.75 20.33
CA ASN A 665 -16.62 13.22 21.65
C ASN A 665 -18.07 12.72 21.62
N SER A 666 -18.26 11.42 21.75
CA SER A 666 -19.58 10.78 21.70
C SER A 666 -20.32 10.80 23.04
N ASN A 667 -19.73 11.36 24.10
CA ASN A 667 -20.38 11.41 25.40
C ASN A 667 -21.31 12.62 25.48
N PRO A 668 -22.65 12.44 25.60
CA PRO A 668 -23.59 13.55 25.67
C PRO A 668 -23.39 14.48 26.87
N ALA A 669 -22.77 13.97 27.95
CA ALA A 669 -22.48 14.74 29.17
C ALA A 669 -21.10 15.43 29.09
N SER A 670 -20.39 15.36 27.99
CA SER A 670 -19.12 16.07 27.82
C SER A 670 -19.33 17.57 27.62
N PRO A 671 -18.58 18.42 28.33
CA PRO A 671 -18.60 19.86 28.09
C PRO A 671 -17.94 20.25 26.76
N THR A 672 -17.20 19.33 26.17
CA THR A 672 -16.51 19.50 24.86
C THR A 672 -17.02 18.51 23.84
N LYS A 673 -17.24 18.97 22.62
CA LYS A 673 -17.71 18.13 21.53
C LYS A 673 -16.57 17.46 20.77
N SER A 674 -15.32 17.77 21.08
CA SER A 674 -14.12 17.26 20.45
C SER A 674 -13.05 16.88 21.46
N THR A 675 -12.38 15.76 21.24
CA THR A 675 -11.27 15.28 22.07
C THR A 675 -10.00 15.24 21.23
N ARG A 676 -8.90 15.75 21.76
CA ARG A 676 -7.60 15.80 21.12
C ARG A 676 -6.83 14.48 21.33
N ILE A 677 -6.25 13.97 20.25
CA ILE A 677 -5.24 12.92 20.24
C ILE A 677 -3.88 13.62 20.25
N PRO A 678 -3.01 13.41 21.24
CA PRO A 678 -1.72 14.10 21.34
C PRO A 678 -0.77 13.77 20.18
N ALA A 679 0.12 14.71 19.85
CA ALA A 679 1.21 14.53 18.91
C ALA A 679 2.25 13.51 19.41
N TYR A 680 2.98 12.89 18.48
CA TYR A 680 4.02 11.92 18.83
C TYR A 680 5.22 11.98 17.88
N THR A 681 6.35 11.45 18.37
CA THR A 681 7.58 11.27 17.60
C THR A 681 8.08 9.84 17.77
N VAL A 682 8.47 9.21 16.66
CA VAL A 682 9.03 7.85 16.62
C VAL A 682 10.38 7.89 15.90
N LEU A 683 11.36 7.19 16.46
CA LEU A 683 12.68 7.00 15.87
C LEU A 683 12.91 5.51 15.63
N ASP A 684 13.23 5.15 14.39
CA ASP A 684 13.71 3.82 14.00
C ASP A 684 15.18 3.92 13.64
N LEU A 685 15.99 2.99 14.10
CA LEU A 685 17.44 2.94 13.89
C LEU A 685 17.87 1.53 13.49
N GLY A 686 18.88 1.43 12.66
CA GLY A 686 19.45 0.15 12.30
C GLY A 686 20.73 0.23 11.49
N PHE A 687 21.22 -0.93 11.12
CA PHE A 687 22.38 -1.05 10.25
C PHE A 687 22.36 -2.33 9.42
N ASP A 688 23.06 -2.31 8.30
CA ASP A 688 23.42 -3.52 7.54
C ASP A 688 24.93 -3.68 7.55
N TYR A 689 25.38 -4.93 7.60
CA TYR A 689 26.79 -5.30 7.46
C TYR A 689 26.94 -6.40 6.39
N LYS A 690 27.70 -6.09 5.34
CA LYS A 690 28.00 -7.00 4.23
C LYS A 690 29.36 -7.65 4.44
N THR A 691 29.42 -8.96 4.31
CA THR A 691 30.62 -9.77 4.42
C THR A 691 30.54 -11.02 3.55
N SER A 692 31.55 -11.89 3.58
CA SER A 692 31.49 -13.23 2.99
C SER A 692 31.83 -14.26 4.06
N ILE A 693 31.15 -15.38 4.05
CA ILE A 693 31.40 -16.55 4.90
C ILE A 693 31.58 -17.74 3.98
N ALA A 694 32.76 -18.35 3.97
CA ALA A 694 33.13 -19.43 3.03
C ALA A 694 32.82 -19.08 1.58
N ASP A 695 33.22 -17.88 1.15
CA ASP A 695 33.01 -17.27 -0.17
C ASP A 695 31.56 -16.98 -0.56
N VAL A 696 30.60 -17.25 0.32
CA VAL A 696 29.20 -16.87 0.14
C VAL A 696 28.98 -15.43 0.65
N PRO A 697 28.52 -14.50 -0.18
CA PRO A 697 28.12 -13.16 0.25
C PRO A 697 27.00 -13.22 1.29
N VAL A 698 27.20 -12.57 2.43
CA VAL A 698 26.24 -12.51 3.52
C VAL A 698 25.99 -11.07 3.90
N THR A 699 24.72 -10.71 4.07
CA THR A 699 24.30 -9.44 4.63
C THR A 699 23.58 -9.66 5.95
N PHE A 700 24.13 -9.13 7.03
CA PHE A 700 23.46 -9.04 8.31
C PHE A 700 22.76 -7.69 8.42
N LYS A 701 21.55 -7.70 8.94
CA LYS A 701 20.78 -6.50 9.22
C LYS A 701 20.25 -6.54 10.64
N ALA A 702 20.30 -5.39 11.32
CA ALA A 702 19.61 -5.20 12.60
C ALA A 702 18.85 -3.88 12.56
N MET A 703 17.58 -3.92 12.96
CA MET A 703 16.70 -2.78 13.09
C MET A 703 16.08 -2.72 14.48
N CYS A 704 15.92 -1.52 15.00
CA CYS A 704 15.19 -1.22 16.22
C CYS A 704 14.09 -0.20 15.86
N TYR A 705 12.87 -0.69 15.70
CA TYR A 705 11.70 0.16 15.48
C TYR A 705 11.20 0.72 16.81
N ASN A 706 10.74 1.97 16.79
CA ASN A 706 10.39 2.72 18.01
C ASN A 706 11.51 2.65 19.07
N ALA A 707 12.73 3.01 18.67
CA ALA A 707 13.95 2.88 19.49
C ALA A 707 13.85 3.62 20.84
N LEU A 708 13.08 4.72 20.89
CA LEU A 708 12.82 5.49 22.10
C LEU A 708 11.77 4.85 23.01
N ASN A 709 11.15 3.74 22.61
CA ASN A 709 10.08 3.04 23.31
C ASN A 709 8.93 3.97 23.72
N LYS A 710 8.48 4.81 22.79
CA LYS A 710 7.43 5.80 23.04
C LYS A 710 6.06 5.15 22.88
N ASP A 711 5.21 5.29 23.90
CA ASP A 711 3.80 4.96 23.81
C ASP A 711 3.00 6.17 23.34
N TYR A 712 2.10 5.96 22.36
CA TYR A 712 1.31 7.03 21.75
C TYR A 712 0.02 6.49 21.13
N TRP A 713 -0.96 7.40 21.00
CA TRP A 713 -2.20 7.15 20.27
C TRP A 713 -2.03 7.50 18.80
N MET A 714 -2.61 6.68 17.91
CA MET A 714 -2.61 6.89 16.45
C MET A 714 -4.02 7.22 15.97
N GLY A 715 -4.23 8.42 15.43
CA GLY A 715 -5.49 8.78 14.79
C GLY A 715 -5.73 7.95 13.52
N ARG A 716 -6.98 7.56 13.30
CA ARG A 716 -7.45 6.93 12.07
C ARG A 716 -8.22 7.97 11.26
N GLY A 717 -7.68 8.34 10.10
CA GLY A 717 -8.30 9.35 9.23
C GLY A 717 -9.77 9.03 8.94
N SER A 718 -10.61 10.05 8.97
CA SER A 718 -12.07 9.96 8.76
C SER A 718 -12.80 9.03 9.76
N SER A 719 -12.24 8.79 10.96
CA SER A 719 -12.82 7.87 11.95
C SER A 719 -12.66 8.38 13.39
N THR A 720 -13.63 8.03 14.24
CA THR A 720 -13.56 8.23 15.69
C THR A 720 -12.79 7.11 16.41
N THR A 721 -12.46 6.02 15.70
CA THR A 721 -11.58 4.99 16.24
C THR A 721 -10.12 5.41 16.10
N PHE A 722 -9.27 4.92 16.96
CA PHE A 722 -7.83 5.17 16.95
C PHE A 722 -7.07 3.93 17.44
N GLY A 723 -5.78 3.88 17.14
CA GLY A 723 -4.90 2.77 17.52
C GLY A 723 -3.92 3.14 18.62
N LEU A 724 -3.25 2.13 19.17
CA LEU A 724 -2.14 2.28 20.12
C LEU A 724 -0.83 1.92 19.39
N SER A 725 0.26 2.60 19.77
CA SER A 725 1.62 2.39 19.25
C SER A 725 2.07 0.93 19.31
N MET A 726 3.07 0.61 18.47
CA MET A 726 3.87 -0.60 18.63
C MET A 726 4.90 -0.40 19.74
N PRO A 727 5.18 -1.39 20.60
CA PRO A 727 6.32 -1.34 21.51
C PRO A 727 7.63 -1.32 20.72
N ARG A 728 8.75 -0.97 21.38
CA ARG A 728 10.08 -1.12 20.77
C ARG A 728 10.26 -2.54 20.26
N THR A 729 10.62 -2.64 18.98
CA THR A 729 10.70 -3.91 18.26
C THR A 729 12.07 -4.08 17.65
N TRP A 730 12.72 -5.19 17.96
CA TRP A 730 13.96 -5.57 17.30
C TRP A 730 13.67 -6.53 16.15
N MET A 731 14.36 -6.31 15.02
CA MET A 731 14.39 -7.21 13.88
C MET A 731 15.85 -7.47 13.49
N LEU A 732 16.19 -8.73 13.37
CA LEU A 732 17.49 -9.20 12.91
C LEU A 732 17.30 -10.03 11.65
N SER A 733 18.19 -9.90 10.68
CA SER A 733 18.18 -10.81 9.54
C SER A 733 19.58 -11.15 9.04
N ALA A 734 19.70 -12.33 8.43
CA ALA A 734 20.87 -12.78 7.71
C ALA A 734 20.44 -13.22 6.31
N SER A 735 20.97 -12.57 5.27
CA SER A 735 20.71 -12.91 3.87
C SER A 735 21.96 -13.46 3.21
N MET A 736 21.86 -14.63 2.64
CA MET A 736 22.92 -15.33 1.91
C MET A 736 22.58 -15.35 0.42
N SER A 737 23.56 -15.02 -0.43
CA SER A 737 23.42 -15.05 -1.90
C SER A 737 24.39 -16.05 -2.50
N PHE A 738 23.89 -16.96 -3.37
CA PHE A 738 24.65 -18.07 -3.94
C PHE A 738 24.77 -17.94 -5.46
#